data_3e033c33ddf651504fb3e411c8e0970d
#
_entry.id   3e033c33ddf651504fb3e411c8e0970d
#
_cell.length_a   1.000
_cell.length_b   1.000
_cell.length_c   1.000
_cell.angle_alpha   90.00
_cell.angle_beta   90.00
_cell.angle_gamma   90.00
#
_symmetry.space_group_name_H-M   'P 1'
#
loop_
_entity.id
_entity.type
_entity.pdbx_description
1 polymer ?
#
loop_
_entity_poly.entity_id
_entity_poly.type
_entity_poly.pdbx_seq_one_letter_code
_entity_poly.pdbx_strand_id
1 'polypeptide(L)'
;MPLFVEIFAGHGGLSRAAIQGGFSVLSIDHESNDAAVPIINLDLTTTSGVKILWDILSSESLLAVHMGLPCGTASLARERPVAAHLQAMGVPNPPPLRSAQFPLGLPGLGEFHQAKVDSANKLYKLAIDIIVFCSRRNIIVSIENPANSWLWAALVKITLDHSPEAAKALNALEKVVFHACCHGSTRRKCTGWLGTPNVFTSLAALCKNDHAHDPWGVRWGPSGWTFDTSSEAAYPTLLCQRVVACLIQAAKARKFDLSQPLRLHDAATAVQNKQTKRHKPLVPEFHHFFKQPAGLKIPPGAKLMAPHFGGSLREEPIEQQPGADSQESVEQQAKIGVYHTPKQFLSMAKQAAHPMDVTEHLEGATRFALDFNLQYPPHLVELERKKNLLQARLLAVQLEEQEKELHRELAPSLAKVLKGKRLLLWKKLLEKYNYDDMEVYNFMKSGVQLTGMHDTPSCYPEKIKPAKLTKDDLEASAVWRRKAILGRKSVQSDPQHVAHLEQTAAEELEMGFLEGPFLSEAELDAYFGHSRWAIIRRFVLVQGAELKLRPIDDCLEAQLNQAFTATSYLKLQDVDYVTSLALRIAESVLEGKQKFGSGRWLGKCLDLSKAYKQMAVHPDFRHLSVIFFHRADGTPVFYVANSLMFGATAAVFSFNRVSRSLWYLLNRMLVVPCGVFYDDFPLFSPEELASNADESASELLDLLGWRHARTGPKGKAFDRSFNVLGCSLDLTEVTKGTVTIENKPGRIDRLLEHLKKIEMANRISLHEAQILHGLMRYACGFFAGRHLFQVCAEVMTLGATSSKGNRRDLASFCQYATQALKNCKPRKLVATCERRPILVFTDGSWEDGHAGLGAVVLDTADGSAWVWSGQVPEALLDKWRGLVGDQLICQIELYAMVALRWSLSHLFLNRRTLWWVDNDAARYALIKGVSPSLVMKQLVRLFYQFEVEAPTYSWIERIPSSSNPADGPSRGSPQETMKLLGISKCETFSHPSELVEKLLAL
;
A
#
# COMPACT_ATOMS: atom_id res chain seq x y z
N MET A 1 -36.59 16.11 -7.60
CA MET A 1 -36.14 14.75 -7.95
C MET A 1 -36.53 13.79 -6.82
N PRO A 2 -36.99 12.59 -7.10
CA PRO A 2 -37.29 11.61 -6.05
C PRO A 2 -36.04 11.18 -5.32
N LEU A 3 -36.13 11.08 -4.00
CA LEU A 3 -35.04 10.64 -3.14
C LEU A 3 -35.04 9.11 -2.98
N PHE A 4 -33.89 8.48 -3.21
CA PHE A 4 -33.60 7.08 -2.88
C PHE A 4 -32.60 7.02 -1.73
N VAL A 5 -32.88 6.24 -0.71
CA VAL A 5 -31.98 6.04 0.44
C VAL A 5 -31.55 4.57 0.48
N GLU A 6 -30.24 4.33 0.42
CA GLU A 6 -29.63 3.02 0.59
C GLU A 6 -28.98 2.93 1.97
N ILE A 7 -29.46 2.02 2.82
CA ILE A 7 -28.98 1.78 4.18
C ILE A 7 -28.17 0.49 4.16
N PHE A 8 -26.98 0.47 4.75
CA PHE A 8 -25.95 -0.58 4.65
C PHE A 8 -25.46 -0.71 3.20
N ALA A 9 -25.09 0.44 2.63
CA ALA A 9 -24.81 0.61 1.20
C ALA A 9 -23.56 -0.17 0.72
N GLY A 10 -22.67 -0.58 1.62
CA GLY A 10 -21.45 -1.30 1.29
C GLY A 10 -20.61 -0.56 0.23
N HIS A 11 -20.46 -1.16 -0.97
CA HIS A 11 -19.75 -0.53 -2.09
C HIS A 11 -20.57 0.54 -2.84
N GLY A 12 -21.85 0.76 -2.48
CA GLY A 12 -22.69 1.81 -3.09
C GLY A 12 -23.02 1.58 -4.56
N GLY A 13 -22.97 0.33 -5.03
CA GLY A 13 -23.23 0.00 -6.43
C GLY A 13 -24.67 0.31 -6.84
N LEU A 14 -25.63 0.02 -5.99
CA LEU A 14 -27.05 0.32 -6.22
C LEU A 14 -27.32 1.83 -6.18
N SER A 15 -26.73 2.52 -5.22
CA SER A 15 -26.77 3.99 -5.14
C SER A 15 -26.24 4.65 -6.40
N ARG A 16 -25.08 4.18 -6.91
CA ARG A 16 -24.51 4.68 -8.16
C ARG A 16 -25.45 4.49 -9.35
N ALA A 17 -26.04 3.31 -9.48
CA ALA A 17 -27.03 3.04 -10.52
C ALA A 17 -28.28 3.93 -10.38
N ALA A 18 -28.74 4.20 -9.15
CA ALA A 18 -29.88 5.08 -8.91
C ALA A 18 -29.58 6.55 -9.28
N ILE A 19 -28.37 7.05 -9.01
CA ILE A 19 -27.92 8.38 -9.48
C ILE A 19 -27.97 8.43 -11.01
N GLN A 20 -27.46 7.41 -11.70
CA GLN A 20 -27.51 7.31 -13.15
C GLN A 20 -28.94 7.24 -13.69
N GLY A 21 -29.86 6.66 -12.89
CA GLY A 21 -31.30 6.62 -13.19
C GLY A 21 -32.07 7.92 -12.93
N GLY A 22 -31.40 9.00 -12.46
CA GLY A 22 -31.99 10.32 -12.24
C GLY A 22 -32.58 10.51 -10.84
N PHE A 23 -32.22 9.69 -9.85
CA PHE A 23 -32.63 9.86 -8.46
C PHE A 23 -31.66 10.79 -7.70
N SER A 24 -32.17 11.54 -6.74
CA SER A 24 -31.35 12.04 -5.64
C SER A 24 -31.05 10.89 -4.71
N VAL A 25 -29.80 10.69 -4.28
CA VAL A 25 -29.40 9.50 -3.52
C VAL A 25 -28.67 9.89 -2.24
N LEU A 26 -29.01 9.20 -1.14
CA LEU A 26 -28.24 9.22 0.11
C LEU A 26 -27.90 7.77 0.49
N SER A 27 -26.61 7.53 0.65
CA SER A 27 -26.05 6.22 0.97
C SER A 27 -25.51 6.23 2.38
N ILE A 28 -25.97 5.27 3.21
CA ILE A 28 -25.67 5.20 4.63
C ILE A 28 -24.95 3.88 4.94
N ASP A 29 -23.82 3.96 5.63
CA ASP A 29 -23.15 2.78 6.22
C ASP A 29 -22.34 3.21 7.45
N HIS A 30 -21.82 2.27 8.21
CA HIS A 30 -20.96 2.55 9.36
C HIS A 30 -19.52 2.86 8.96
N GLU A 31 -19.09 2.45 7.77
CA GLU A 31 -17.77 2.68 7.17
C GLU A 31 -17.90 3.14 5.72
N SER A 32 -16.88 3.78 5.18
CA SER A 32 -16.88 4.22 3.77
C SER A 32 -16.65 3.10 2.75
N ASN A 33 -16.20 1.92 3.18
CA ASN A 33 -16.09 0.66 2.44
C ASN A 33 -15.57 0.75 0.99
N ASP A 34 -14.67 1.69 0.70
CA ASP A 34 -14.19 1.85 -0.68
C ASP A 34 -15.33 2.15 -1.70
N ALA A 35 -16.40 2.76 -1.24
CA ALA A 35 -17.63 2.95 -2.02
C ALA A 35 -17.45 3.81 -3.25
N ALA A 36 -18.27 3.53 -4.27
CA ALA A 36 -18.33 4.30 -5.53
C ALA A 36 -19.20 5.57 -5.44
N VAL A 37 -19.75 5.84 -4.26
CA VAL A 37 -20.59 6.99 -3.92
C VAL A 37 -20.23 7.52 -2.54
N PRO A 38 -20.49 8.79 -2.22
CA PRO A 38 -20.29 9.31 -0.86
C PRO A 38 -21.12 8.54 0.15
N ILE A 39 -20.52 8.10 1.23
CA ILE A 39 -21.22 7.40 2.32
C ILE A 39 -21.43 8.38 3.48
N ILE A 40 -22.66 8.44 4.00
CA ILE A 40 -22.97 9.09 5.26
C ILE A 40 -22.66 8.05 6.35
N ASN A 41 -21.54 8.23 7.04
CA ASN A 41 -21.10 7.27 8.04
C ASN A 41 -21.91 7.39 9.33
N LEU A 42 -22.88 6.49 9.53
CA LEU A 42 -23.73 6.44 10.72
C LEU A 42 -23.62 5.08 11.42
N ASP A 43 -23.35 5.12 12.72
CA ASP A 43 -23.53 3.94 13.56
C ASP A 43 -25.00 3.84 13.99
N LEU A 44 -25.76 3.00 13.29
CA LEU A 44 -27.17 2.77 13.52
C LEU A 44 -27.48 1.89 14.74
N THR A 45 -26.46 1.49 15.51
CA THR A 45 -26.65 0.87 16.84
C THR A 45 -26.75 1.91 17.95
N THR A 46 -26.47 3.21 17.64
CA THR A 46 -26.48 4.35 18.56
C THR A 46 -27.73 5.22 18.39
N THR A 47 -28.16 5.85 19.49
CA THR A 47 -29.33 6.75 19.45
C THR A 47 -29.10 7.98 18.55
N SER A 48 -27.87 8.52 18.52
CA SER A 48 -27.51 9.65 17.65
C SER A 48 -27.56 9.29 16.17
N GLY A 49 -27.02 8.14 15.78
CA GLY A 49 -27.07 7.68 14.39
C GLY A 49 -28.50 7.41 13.91
N VAL A 50 -29.30 6.78 14.77
CA VAL A 50 -30.73 6.55 14.49
C VAL A 50 -31.51 7.85 14.36
N LYS A 51 -31.24 8.87 15.18
CA LYS A 51 -31.89 10.18 15.07
C LYS A 51 -31.62 10.82 13.71
N ILE A 52 -30.34 10.86 13.28
CA ILE A 52 -29.97 11.43 11.96
C ILE A 52 -30.61 10.63 10.81
N LEU A 53 -30.70 9.31 10.94
CA LEU A 53 -31.41 8.49 9.96
C LEU A 53 -32.88 8.90 9.84
N TRP A 54 -33.59 9.10 10.95
CA TRP A 54 -34.98 9.53 10.94
C TRP A 54 -35.14 10.93 10.34
N ASP A 55 -34.21 11.85 10.58
CA ASP A 55 -34.22 13.18 9.93
C ASP A 55 -34.13 13.03 8.40
N ILE A 56 -33.26 12.13 7.90
CA ILE A 56 -33.13 11.80 6.47
C ILE A 56 -34.42 11.22 5.91
N LEU A 57 -34.97 10.22 6.58
CA LEU A 57 -36.20 9.53 6.12
C LEU A 57 -37.47 10.40 6.19
N SER A 58 -37.43 11.49 6.95
CA SER A 58 -38.53 12.45 7.06
C SER A 58 -38.72 13.34 5.83
N SER A 59 -37.82 13.27 4.86
CA SER A 59 -37.88 14.04 3.62
C SER A 59 -39.18 13.82 2.84
N GLU A 60 -39.79 14.89 2.38
CA GLU A 60 -41.01 14.81 1.55
C GLU A 60 -40.73 14.21 0.15
N SER A 61 -39.51 14.30 -0.34
CA SER A 61 -39.10 13.77 -1.64
C SER A 61 -38.75 12.27 -1.58
N LEU A 62 -38.79 11.61 -0.40
CA LEU A 62 -38.43 10.22 -0.23
C LEU A 62 -39.40 9.28 -0.99
N LEU A 63 -38.86 8.63 -2.02
CA LEU A 63 -39.61 7.65 -2.82
C LEU A 63 -39.35 6.23 -2.39
N ALA A 64 -38.09 5.88 -2.11
CA ALA A 64 -37.71 4.49 -1.86
C ALA A 64 -36.56 4.38 -0.85
N VAL A 65 -36.60 3.30 -0.07
CA VAL A 65 -35.57 2.89 0.88
C VAL A 65 -35.15 1.46 0.59
N HIS A 66 -33.85 1.23 0.46
CA HIS A 66 -33.28 -0.12 0.38
C HIS A 66 -32.40 -0.40 1.59
N MET A 67 -32.43 -1.64 2.10
CA MET A 67 -31.63 -2.09 3.24
C MET A 67 -30.87 -3.38 2.91
N GLY A 68 -29.54 -3.29 2.75
CA GLY A 68 -28.65 -4.45 2.63
C GLY A 68 -28.22 -4.96 4.01
N LEU A 69 -29.15 -5.54 4.77
CA LEU A 69 -28.94 -5.88 6.17
C LEU A 69 -27.75 -6.84 6.40
N PRO A 70 -26.91 -6.61 7.44
CA PRO A 70 -25.76 -7.45 7.73
C PRO A 70 -26.14 -8.93 7.92
N CYS A 71 -25.67 -9.82 7.04
CA CYS A 71 -25.95 -11.26 7.08
C CYS A 71 -24.95 -12.08 7.93
N GLY A 72 -23.87 -11.47 8.45
CA GLY A 72 -22.75 -12.15 9.08
C GLY A 72 -23.11 -13.02 10.30
N THR A 73 -24.20 -12.73 11.03
CA THR A 73 -24.69 -13.55 12.15
C THR A 73 -25.80 -14.50 11.76
N ALA A 74 -26.44 -14.31 10.61
CA ALA A 74 -27.66 -15.01 10.20
C ALA A 74 -27.47 -15.93 8.98
N SER A 75 -26.31 -15.94 8.34
CA SER A 75 -26.04 -16.75 7.16
C SER A 75 -25.87 -18.22 7.50
N LEU A 76 -26.60 -19.10 6.81
CA LEU A 76 -26.46 -20.57 6.87
C LEU A 76 -25.11 -21.07 6.36
N ALA A 77 -24.28 -20.22 5.73
CA ALA A 77 -22.90 -20.55 5.37
C ALA A 77 -22.05 -20.90 6.62
N ARG A 78 -22.42 -20.39 7.80
CA ARG A 78 -21.75 -20.71 9.08
C ARG A 78 -22.01 -22.14 9.57
N GLU A 79 -23.05 -22.80 9.08
CA GLU A 79 -23.44 -24.17 9.46
C GLU A 79 -22.78 -25.22 8.55
N ARG A 80 -22.17 -24.79 7.46
CA ARG A 80 -21.47 -25.68 6.53
C ARG A 80 -20.04 -25.89 7.00
N PRO A 81 -19.58 -27.15 7.18
CA PRO A 81 -18.21 -27.41 7.52
C PRO A 81 -17.26 -26.95 6.38
N VAL A 82 -16.17 -26.34 6.74
CA VAL A 82 -15.07 -26.04 5.81
C VAL A 82 -14.52 -27.37 5.28
N ALA A 83 -14.16 -27.42 4.00
CA ALA A 83 -13.62 -28.63 3.38
C ALA A 83 -12.39 -29.15 4.15
N ALA A 84 -12.25 -30.49 4.28
CA ALA A 84 -11.23 -31.12 5.12
C ALA A 84 -9.80 -30.66 4.82
N HIS A 85 -9.45 -30.48 3.53
CA HIS A 85 -8.14 -29.97 3.11
C HIS A 85 -7.88 -28.53 3.59
N LEU A 86 -8.92 -27.69 3.65
CA LEU A 86 -8.80 -26.32 4.16
C LEU A 86 -8.73 -26.28 5.69
N GLN A 87 -9.41 -27.21 6.37
CA GLN A 87 -9.27 -27.38 7.82
C GLN A 87 -7.86 -27.83 8.18
N ALA A 88 -7.27 -28.72 7.39
CA ALA A 88 -5.85 -29.13 7.53
C ALA A 88 -4.88 -27.95 7.34
N MET A 89 -5.26 -26.93 6.55
CA MET A 89 -4.51 -25.68 6.38
C MET A 89 -4.79 -24.65 7.50
N GLY A 90 -5.53 -25.02 8.54
CA GLY A 90 -5.84 -24.15 9.67
C GLY A 90 -7.02 -23.19 9.44
N VAL A 91 -7.85 -23.41 8.39
CA VAL A 91 -9.09 -22.64 8.19
C VAL A 91 -10.12 -23.08 9.23
N PRO A 92 -10.60 -22.16 10.09
CA PRO A 92 -11.56 -22.51 11.13
C PRO A 92 -12.99 -22.67 10.58
N ASN A 93 -13.74 -23.58 11.18
CA ASN A 93 -15.19 -23.60 11.01
C ASN A 93 -15.81 -22.40 11.74
N PRO A 94 -16.53 -21.50 11.08
CA PRO A 94 -17.24 -20.44 11.78
C PRO A 94 -18.41 -21.09 12.58
N PRO A 95 -18.54 -20.82 13.91
CA PRO A 95 -19.63 -21.40 14.68
C PRO A 95 -20.97 -20.81 14.24
N PRO A 96 -22.08 -21.62 14.21
CA PRO A 96 -23.42 -21.10 14.04
C PRO A 96 -23.76 -20.19 15.23
N LEU A 97 -24.51 -19.12 14.97
CA LEU A 97 -24.91 -18.14 15.99
C LEU A 97 -26.44 -18.08 16.17
N ARG A 98 -27.21 -18.68 15.26
CA ARG A 98 -28.67 -18.70 15.24
C ARG A 98 -29.17 -20.06 14.76
N SER A 99 -30.44 -20.34 15.00
CA SER A 99 -31.13 -21.52 14.48
C SER A 99 -32.62 -21.23 14.25
N ALA A 100 -33.34 -22.18 13.69
CA ALA A 100 -34.81 -22.09 13.54
C ALA A 100 -35.52 -21.86 14.88
N GLN A 101 -35.05 -22.52 15.93
CA GLN A 101 -35.62 -22.39 17.27
C GLN A 101 -35.19 -21.09 17.97
N PHE A 102 -34.00 -20.62 17.67
CA PHE A 102 -33.40 -19.42 18.28
C PHE A 102 -32.97 -18.41 17.21
N PRO A 103 -33.93 -17.82 16.47
CA PRO A 103 -33.57 -16.90 15.36
C PRO A 103 -32.95 -15.58 15.85
N LEU A 104 -33.13 -15.22 17.13
CA LEU A 104 -32.54 -14.03 17.74
C LEU A 104 -31.18 -14.29 18.43
N GLY A 105 -30.67 -15.52 18.39
CA GLY A 105 -29.39 -15.92 18.94
C GLY A 105 -29.45 -17.20 19.73
N LEU A 106 -28.49 -18.08 19.60
CA LEU A 106 -28.38 -19.32 20.38
C LEU A 106 -28.11 -18.99 21.86
N PRO A 107 -28.67 -19.78 22.79
CA PRO A 107 -28.33 -19.66 24.21
C PRO A 107 -26.87 -20.06 24.46
N GLY A 108 -26.21 -19.41 25.44
CA GLY A 108 -24.84 -19.75 25.85
C GLY A 108 -23.72 -19.29 24.90
N LEU A 109 -23.95 -18.32 24.04
CA LEU A 109 -22.90 -17.70 23.23
C LEU A 109 -21.88 -17.00 24.13
N GLY A 110 -20.56 -17.11 23.78
CA GLY A 110 -19.54 -16.32 24.44
C GLY A 110 -19.70 -14.81 24.18
N GLU A 111 -19.22 -13.98 25.09
CA GLU A 111 -19.42 -12.51 25.08
C GLU A 111 -19.23 -11.84 23.70
N PHE A 112 -18.17 -12.20 22.99
CA PHE A 112 -17.88 -11.64 21.65
C PHE A 112 -18.97 -11.98 20.62
N HIS A 113 -19.48 -13.20 20.63
CA HIS A 113 -20.53 -13.64 19.71
C HIS A 113 -21.89 -13.10 20.11
N GLN A 114 -22.15 -13.00 21.43
CA GLN A 114 -23.35 -12.41 21.97
C GLN A 114 -23.45 -10.93 21.56
N ALA A 115 -22.39 -10.15 21.77
CA ALA A 115 -22.36 -8.75 21.38
C ALA A 115 -22.62 -8.53 19.88
N LYS A 116 -22.09 -9.42 19.00
CA LYS A 116 -22.39 -9.39 17.56
C LYS A 116 -23.85 -9.67 17.24
N VAL A 117 -24.45 -10.65 17.93
CA VAL A 117 -25.85 -11.01 17.76
C VAL A 117 -26.76 -9.88 18.23
N ASP A 118 -26.45 -9.27 19.39
CA ASP A 118 -27.23 -8.18 19.96
C ASP A 118 -27.18 -6.93 19.10
N SER A 119 -26.00 -6.59 18.56
CA SER A 119 -25.84 -5.51 17.59
C SER A 119 -26.69 -5.75 16.33
N ALA A 120 -26.65 -6.96 15.77
CA ALA A 120 -27.46 -7.31 14.61
C ALA A 120 -28.97 -7.25 14.92
N ASN A 121 -29.41 -7.70 16.09
CA ASN A 121 -30.83 -7.65 16.51
C ASN A 121 -31.32 -6.20 16.64
N LYS A 122 -30.50 -5.26 17.13
CA LYS A 122 -30.84 -3.82 17.14
C LYS A 122 -31.11 -3.31 15.71
N LEU A 123 -30.27 -3.69 14.75
CA LEU A 123 -30.42 -3.28 13.35
C LEU A 123 -31.65 -3.94 12.71
N TYR A 124 -31.97 -5.19 13.04
CA TYR A 124 -33.15 -5.87 12.55
C TYR A 124 -34.44 -5.23 13.10
N LYS A 125 -34.43 -4.81 14.37
CA LYS A 125 -35.54 -4.06 14.96
C LYS A 125 -35.74 -2.73 14.26
N LEU A 126 -34.65 -1.96 14.03
CA LEU A 126 -34.68 -0.71 13.27
C LEU A 126 -35.24 -0.91 11.86
N ALA A 127 -34.86 -2.01 11.19
CA ALA A 127 -35.41 -2.33 9.86
C ALA A 127 -36.95 -2.55 9.91
N ILE A 128 -37.50 -3.16 10.96
CA ILE A 128 -38.96 -3.27 11.15
C ILE A 128 -39.58 -1.90 11.36
N ASP A 129 -38.97 -1.03 12.17
CA ASP A 129 -39.47 0.35 12.37
C ASP A 129 -39.53 1.13 11.05
N ILE A 130 -38.48 0.98 10.18
CA ILE A 130 -38.44 1.57 8.85
C ILE A 130 -39.52 1.00 7.94
N ILE A 131 -39.77 -0.31 7.95
CA ILE A 131 -40.85 -0.93 7.18
C ILE A 131 -42.21 -0.35 7.56
N VAL A 132 -42.52 -0.23 8.87
CA VAL A 132 -43.73 0.37 9.38
C VAL A 132 -43.86 1.83 8.91
N PHE A 133 -42.78 2.62 9.03
CA PHE A 133 -42.75 3.99 8.57
C PHE A 133 -43.01 4.11 7.07
N CYS A 134 -42.36 3.29 6.26
CA CYS A 134 -42.57 3.26 4.81
C CYS A 134 -43.98 2.85 4.42
N SER A 135 -44.55 1.85 5.12
CA SER A 135 -45.92 1.40 4.91
C SER A 135 -46.94 2.52 5.17
N ARG A 136 -46.79 3.29 6.27
CA ARG A 136 -47.65 4.42 6.62
C ARG A 136 -47.62 5.57 5.58
N ARG A 137 -46.48 5.79 4.98
CA ARG A 137 -46.23 6.90 4.03
C ARG A 137 -46.25 6.47 2.57
N ASN A 138 -46.61 5.20 2.28
CA ASN A 138 -46.62 4.65 0.93
C ASN A 138 -45.26 4.82 0.21
N ILE A 139 -44.16 4.66 0.95
CA ILE A 139 -42.78 4.70 0.43
C ILE A 139 -42.38 3.27 0.00
N ILE A 140 -41.67 3.14 -1.12
CA ILE A 140 -41.15 1.85 -1.58
C ILE A 140 -40.05 1.39 -0.63
N VAL A 141 -40.13 0.17 -0.15
CA VAL A 141 -39.12 -0.40 0.73
C VAL A 141 -38.65 -1.74 0.19
N SER A 142 -37.37 -2.04 0.36
CA SER A 142 -36.82 -3.37 0.06
C SER A 142 -35.67 -3.76 0.99
N ILE A 143 -35.55 -5.07 1.22
CA ILE A 143 -34.47 -5.71 2.01
C ILE A 143 -33.85 -6.82 1.18
N GLU A 144 -32.50 -6.87 1.14
CA GLU A 144 -31.74 -7.98 0.58
C GLU A 144 -31.07 -8.81 1.67
N ASN A 145 -31.11 -10.13 1.49
CA ASN A 145 -30.27 -11.07 2.25
C ASN A 145 -30.22 -12.43 1.51
N PRO A 146 -29.29 -13.37 1.84
CA PRO A 146 -29.35 -14.72 1.31
C PRO A 146 -30.72 -15.35 1.52
N ALA A 147 -31.23 -16.04 0.49
CA ALA A 147 -32.60 -16.57 0.52
C ALA A 147 -32.91 -17.49 1.72
N ASN A 148 -31.88 -18.19 2.20
CA ASN A 148 -31.94 -19.13 3.32
C ASN A 148 -31.41 -18.55 4.65
N SER A 149 -31.29 -17.21 4.76
CA SER A 149 -30.76 -16.56 5.98
C SER A 149 -31.76 -16.70 7.16
N TRP A 150 -31.21 -16.88 8.36
CA TRP A 150 -31.99 -16.80 9.61
C TRP A 150 -32.55 -15.38 9.87
N LEU A 151 -32.12 -14.39 9.11
CA LEU A 151 -32.70 -13.04 9.14
C LEU A 151 -34.20 -13.07 8.97
N TRP A 152 -34.68 -13.84 8.00
CA TRP A 152 -36.15 -13.91 7.70
C TRP A 152 -36.95 -14.37 8.88
N ALA A 153 -36.50 -15.41 9.60
CA ALA A 153 -37.12 -15.87 10.83
C ALA A 153 -36.98 -14.87 11.99
N ALA A 154 -35.82 -14.15 12.06
CA ALA A 154 -35.57 -13.14 13.06
C ALA A 154 -36.54 -11.95 12.90
N LEU A 155 -36.75 -11.47 11.67
CA LEU A 155 -37.70 -10.39 11.40
C LEU A 155 -39.14 -10.76 11.83
N VAL A 156 -39.60 -11.97 11.48
CA VAL A 156 -40.90 -12.46 11.91
C VAL A 156 -41.00 -12.51 13.43
N LYS A 157 -39.97 -13.06 14.11
CA LYS A 157 -39.98 -13.13 15.59
C LYS A 157 -40.01 -11.73 16.24
N ILE A 158 -39.21 -10.76 15.70
CA ILE A 158 -39.22 -9.39 16.20
C ILE A 158 -40.61 -8.75 16.03
N THR A 159 -41.27 -8.94 14.89
CA THR A 159 -42.60 -8.35 14.67
C THR A 159 -43.67 -8.91 15.61
N LEU A 160 -43.60 -10.18 15.97
CA LEU A 160 -44.51 -10.78 16.94
C LEU A 160 -44.38 -10.16 18.34
N ASP A 161 -43.18 -9.76 18.70
CA ASP A 161 -42.89 -9.15 20.01
C ASP A 161 -43.01 -7.59 19.96
N HIS A 162 -43.24 -6.97 18.79
CA HIS A 162 -43.24 -5.52 18.63
C HIS A 162 -44.66 -4.91 18.57
N SER A 163 -45.40 -5.18 17.50
CA SER A 163 -46.81 -4.71 17.38
C SER A 163 -47.57 -5.44 16.26
N PRO A 164 -48.90 -5.49 16.33
CA PRO A 164 -49.71 -6.05 15.25
C PRO A 164 -49.58 -5.31 13.92
N GLU A 165 -49.28 -4.00 13.98
CA GLU A 165 -49.02 -3.18 12.80
C GLU A 165 -47.71 -3.57 12.11
N ALA A 166 -46.66 -3.87 12.88
CA ALA A 166 -45.37 -4.32 12.33
C ALA A 166 -45.52 -5.68 11.61
N ALA A 167 -46.30 -6.61 12.19
CA ALA A 167 -46.58 -7.86 11.54
C ALA A 167 -47.39 -7.68 10.25
N LYS A 168 -48.38 -6.77 10.25
CA LYS A 168 -49.16 -6.44 9.06
C LYS A 168 -48.27 -5.79 7.97
N ALA A 169 -47.39 -4.85 8.33
CA ALA A 169 -46.53 -4.19 7.40
C ALA A 169 -45.49 -5.15 6.78
N LEU A 170 -44.87 -6.05 7.58
CA LEU A 170 -43.94 -7.06 7.08
C LEU A 170 -44.62 -8.08 6.16
N ASN A 171 -45.84 -8.58 6.54
CA ASN A 171 -46.59 -9.57 5.77
C ASN A 171 -47.15 -8.98 4.46
N ALA A 172 -47.27 -7.66 4.34
CA ALA A 172 -47.69 -7.02 3.12
C ALA A 172 -46.59 -6.95 2.07
N LEU A 173 -45.33 -7.27 2.41
CA LEU A 173 -44.20 -7.25 1.47
C LEU A 173 -44.14 -8.57 0.68
N GLU A 174 -43.63 -8.46 -0.57
CA GLU A 174 -43.47 -9.61 -1.46
C GLU A 174 -41.98 -10.07 -1.46
N LYS A 175 -41.77 -11.38 -1.30
CA LYS A 175 -40.44 -11.98 -1.36
C LYS A 175 -40.16 -12.55 -2.73
N VAL A 176 -39.18 -11.99 -3.40
CA VAL A 176 -38.64 -12.45 -4.69
C VAL A 176 -37.33 -13.22 -4.43
N VAL A 177 -37.13 -14.35 -5.11
CA VAL A 177 -35.91 -15.14 -5.02
C VAL A 177 -35.24 -15.24 -6.39
N PHE A 178 -33.96 -15.06 -6.41
CA PHE A 178 -33.16 -15.17 -7.64
C PHE A 178 -31.74 -15.71 -7.36
N HIS A 179 -31.07 -16.19 -8.41
CA HIS A 179 -29.66 -16.51 -8.38
C HIS A 179 -28.85 -15.32 -8.91
N ALA A 180 -27.85 -14.88 -8.18
CA ALA A 180 -27.04 -13.72 -8.54
C ALA A 180 -26.35 -13.84 -9.91
N CYS A 181 -26.02 -15.07 -10.36
CA CYS A 181 -25.46 -15.31 -11.69
C CYS A 181 -26.43 -14.93 -12.82
N CYS A 182 -27.75 -15.00 -12.63
CA CYS A 182 -28.74 -14.50 -13.59
C CYS A 182 -28.75 -12.97 -13.69
N HIS A 183 -28.05 -12.30 -12.78
CA HIS A 183 -27.92 -10.85 -12.70
C HIS A 183 -26.46 -10.38 -12.82
N GLY A 184 -25.58 -11.19 -13.42
CA GLY A 184 -24.21 -10.81 -13.77
C GLY A 184 -23.14 -11.13 -12.73
N SER A 185 -23.44 -11.91 -11.66
CA SER A 185 -22.40 -12.51 -10.81
C SER A 185 -21.77 -13.72 -11.49
N THR A 186 -20.49 -13.98 -11.25
CA THR A 186 -19.82 -15.22 -11.68
C THR A 186 -20.17 -16.41 -10.79
N ARG A 187 -20.83 -16.18 -9.65
CA ARG A 187 -21.18 -17.20 -8.66
C ARG A 187 -22.68 -17.38 -8.51
N ARG A 188 -23.10 -18.62 -8.26
CA ARG A 188 -24.49 -18.94 -7.98
C ARG A 188 -24.83 -18.68 -6.50
N LYS A 189 -25.12 -17.40 -6.14
CA LYS A 189 -25.64 -17.02 -4.82
C LYS A 189 -27.16 -16.94 -4.88
N CYS A 190 -27.85 -17.74 -4.07
CA CYS A 190 -29.29 -17.64 -3.95
C CYS A 190 -29.67 -16.49 -3.01
N THR A 191 -30.29 -15.45 -3.57
CA THR A 191 -30.63 -14.20 -2.88
C THR A 191 -32.12 -14.05 -2.73
N GLY A 192 -32.57 -13.63 -1.55
CA GLY A 192 -33.93 -13.22 -1.25
C GLY A 192 -34.03 -11.69 -1.25
N TRP A 193 -35.03 -11.19 -1.96
CA TRP A 193 -35.35 -9.76 -2.03
C TRP A 193 -36.81 -9.59 -1.53
N LEU A 194 -36.97 -9.01 -0.34
CA LEU A 194 -38.26 -8.70 0.24
C LEU A 194 -38.56 -7.21 -0.04
N GLY A 195 -39.67 -6.90 -0.68
CA GLY A 195 -39.96 -5.51 -1.04
C GLY A 195 -41.44 -5.22 -1.26
N THR A 196 -41.72 -3.97 -1.56
CA THR A 196 -43.08 -3.50 -1.89
C THR A 196 -43.68 -4.33 -3.02
N PRO A 197 -44.91 -4.85 -2.88
CA PRO A 197 -45.53 -5.76 -3.85
C PRO A 197 -45.55 -5.20 -5.26
N ASN A 198 -45.37 -6.04 -6.25
CA ASN A 198 -45.41 -5.75 -7.69
C ASN A 198 -44.30 -4.77 -8.18
N VAL A 199 -43.36 -4.35 -7.32
CA VAL A 199 -42.26 -3.47 -7.74
C VAL A 199 -41.08 -4.26 -8.25
N PHE A 200 -40.71 -5.35 -7.53
CA PHE A 200 -39.44 -6.08 -7.80
C PHE A 200 -39.66 -7.47 -8.39
N THR A 201 -40.87 -7.83 -8.80
CA THR A 201 -41.22 -9.17 -9.32
C THR A 201 -40.40 -9.60 -10.51
N SER A 202 -39.97 -8.63 -11.38
CA SER A 202 -39.12 -8.87 -12.55
C SER A 202 -37.69 -9.31 -12.22
N LEU A 203 -37.27 -9.23 -10.95
CA LEU A 203 -35.97 -9.73 -10.51
C LEU A 203 -35.95 -11.27 -10.36
N ALA A 204 -37.13 -11.94 -10.33
CA ALA A 204 -37.23 -13.39 -10.20
C ALA A 204 -36.50 -14.09 -11.36
N ALA A 205 -35.39 -14.77 -11.08
CA ALA A 205 -34.60 -15.49 -12.08
C ALA A 205 -33.80 -16.62 -11.42
N LEU A 206 -34.14 -17.86 -11.73
CA LEU A 206 -33.42 -19.02 -11.20
C LEU A 206 -32.51 -19.63 -12.28
N CYS A 207 -31.26 -19.80 -11.94
CA CYS A 207 -30.23 -20.37 -12.81
C CYS A 207 -30.56 -21.84 -13.14
N LYS A 208 -30.52 -22.18 -14.40
CA LYS A 208 -30.74 -23.53 -14.92
C LYS A 208 -29.48 -24.40 -14.97
N ASN A 209 -28.33 -23.87 -14.45
CA ASN A 209 -27.00 -24.48 -14.56
C ASN A 209 -26.51 -24.67 -16.01
N ASP A 210 -26.86 -23.77 -16.87
CA ASP A 210 -26.48 -23.70 -18.28
C ASP A 210 -25.17 -22.98 -18.55
N HIS A 211 -24.51 -22.52 -17.49
CA HIS A 211 -23.20 -21.85 -17.55
C HIS A 211 -22.33 -22.22 -16.33
N ALA A 212 -21.02 -22.03 -16.47
CA ALA A 212 -20.04 -22.28 -15.40
C ALA A 212 -20.17 -21.26 -14.27
N HIS A 213 -19.89 -21.69 -13.05
CA HIS A 213 -19.86 -20.85 -11.87
C HIS A 213 -18.52 -20.93 -11.17
N ASP A 214 -18.00 -19.80 -10.70
CA ASP A 214 -16.81 -19.76 -9.86
C ASP A 214 -17.06 -20.53 -8.55
N PRO A 215 -16.11 -21.38 -8.13
CA PRO A 215 -16.23 -22.10 -6.87
C PRO A 215 -16.13 -21.16 -5.67
N TRP A 216 -16.75 -21.55 -4.57
CA TRP A 216 -16.56 -20.88 -3.28
C TRP A 216 -15.23 -21.31 -2.67
N GLY A 217 -14.41 -20.34 -2.30
CA GLY A 217 -13.07 -20.56 -1.74
C GLY A 217 -12.80 -19.74 -0.51
N VAL A 218 -11.58 -19.86 -0.03
CA VAL A 218 -10.99 -19.02 1.02
C VAL A 218 -9.69 -18.44 0.51
N ARG A 219 -9.37 -17.24 0.96
CA ARG A 219 -8.10 -16.55 0.63
C ARG A 219 -7.41 -16.17 1.92
N TRP A 220 -6.11 -16.30 1.91
CA TRP A 220 -5.27 -15.78 2.99
C TRP A 220 -4.91 -14.34 2.67
N GLY A 221 -5.24 -13.41 3.56
CA GLY A 221 -4.94 -11.98 3.43
C GLY A 221 -4.25 -11.42 4.68
N PRO A 222 -3.92 -10.14 4.70
CA PRO A 222 -3.27 -9.48 5.85
C PRO A 222 -4.05 -9.62 7.17
N SER A 223 -5.36 -9.76 7.11
CA SER A 223 -6.25 -9.97 8.26
C SER A 223 -6.56 -11.45 8.56
N GLY A 224 -5.85 -12.41 7.94
CA GLY A 224 -6.08 -13.85 8.08
C GLY A 224 -6.96 -14.46 6.98
N TRP A 225 -7.59 -15.62 7.30
CA TRP A 225 -8.46 -16.33 6.36
C TRP A 225 -9.74 -15.53 6.08
N THR A 226 -9.95 -15.20 4.81
CA THR A 226 -11.15 -14.51 4.32
C THR A 226 -11.91 -15.44 3.40
N PHE A 227 -13.20 -15.62 3.65
CA PHE A 227 -14.07 -16.41 2.80
C PHE A 227 -14.52 -15.56 1.60
N ASP A 228 -14.59 -16.16 0.42
CA ASP A 228 -15.08 -15.50 -0.80
C ASP A 228 -16.49 -14.94 -0.69
N THR A 229 -17.28 -15.40 0.32
CA THR A 229 -18.57 -14.81 0.65
C THR A 229 -18.50 -13.33 1.03
N SER A 230 -17.36 -12.83 1.49
CA SER A 230 -17.16 -11.42 1.80
C SER A 230 -16.99 -10.56 0.54
N SER A 231 -16.39 -11.11 -0.53
CA SER A 231 -16.26 -10.40 -1.81
C SER A 231 -17.58 -10.31 -2.59
N GLU A 232 -18.55 -11.16 -2.27
CA GLU A 232 -19.91 -11.16 -2.84
C GLU A 232 -20.88 -10.23 -2.07
N ALA A 233 -20.38 -9.36 -1.21
CA ALA A 233 -21.18 -8.33 -0.55
C ALA A 233 -21.55 -7.19 -1.51
N ALA A 234 -20.77 -6.97 -2.58
CA ALA A 234 -21.08 -6.01 -3.62
C ALA A 234 -22.13 -6.56 -4.60
N TYR A 235 -23.17 -5.78 -4.87
CA TYR A 235 -24.17 -6.16 -5.87
C TYR A 235 -23.60 -6.13 -7.28
N PRO A 236 -23.89 -7.16 -8.13
CA PRO A 236 -23.52 -7.13 -9.55
C PRO A 236 -24.13 -5.91 -10.26
N THR A 237 -23.39 -5.31 -11.17
CA THR A 237 -23.84 -4.11 -11.91
C THR A 237 -25.19 -4.32 -12.61
N LEU A 238 -25.39 -5.47 -13.23
CA LEU A 238 -26.65 -5.76 -13.90
C LEU A 238 -27.84 -5.88 -12.92
N LEU A 239 -27.62 -6.39 -11.69
CA LEU A 239 -28.64 -6.39 -10.63
C LEU A 239 -29.01 -4.95 -10.27
N CYS A 240 -28.01 -4.09 -10.04
CA CYS A 240 -28.25 -2.69 -9.69
C CYS A 240 -29.07 -1.97 -10.78
N GLN A 241 -28.71 -2.17 -12.04
CA GLN A 241 -29.44 -1.61 -13.18
C GLN A 241 -30.91 -2.08 -13.24
N ARG A 242 -31.15 -3.37 -13.01
CA ARG A 242 -32.51 -3.94 -13.02
C ARG A 242 -33.34 -3.45 -11.83
N VAL A 243 -32.78 -3.36 -10.64
CA VAL A 243 -33.45 -2.77 -9.47
C VAL A 243 -33.82 -1.31 -9.74
N VAL A 244 -32.90 -0.53 -10.30
CA VAL A 244 -33.19 0.87 -10.65
C VAL A 244 -34.24 0.99 -11.75
N ALA A 245 -34.25 0.09 -12.72
CA ALA A 245 -35.33 0.05 -13.73
C ALA A 245 -36.72 -0.17 -13.08
N CYS A 246 -36.80 -1.03 -12.07
CA CYS A 246 -38.02 -1.20 -11.26
C CYS A 246 -38.42 0.10 -10.53
N LEU A 247 -37.45 0.76 -9.93
CA LEU A 247 -37.69 2.05 -9.24
C LEU A 247 -38.10 3.17 -10.20
N ILE A 248 -37.54 3.23 -11.41
CA ILE A 248 -37.93 4.19 -12.45
C ILE A 248 -39.42 3.97 -12.87
N GLN A 249 -39.79 2.70 -13.07
CA GLN A 249 -41.19 2.38 -13.40
C GLN A 249 -42.14 2.78 -12.26
N ALA A 250 -41.75 2.50 -11.03
CA ALA A 250 -42.55 2.88 -9.86
C ALA A 250 -42.61 4.41 -9.65
N ALA A 251 -41.51 5.12 -9.92
CA ALA A 251 -41.48 6.58 -9.86
C ALA A 251 -42.42 7.22 -10.90
N LYS A 252 -42.38 6.73 -12.14
CA LYS A 252 -43.29 7.18 -13.22
C LYS A 252 -44.76 6.92 -12.87
N ALA A 253 -45.08 5.74 -12.34
CA ALA A 253 -46.43 5.39 -11.90
C ALA A 253 -46.94 6.34 -10.79
N ARG A 254 -46.04 6.85 -9.95
CA ARG A 254 -46.30 7.82 -8.87
C ARG A 254 -46.15 9.29 -9.31
N LYS A 255 -45.99 9.56 -10.62
CA LYS A 255 -45.85 10.89 -11.23
C LYS A 255 -44.68 11.72 -10.73
N PHE A 256 -43.57 11.07 -10.30
CA PHE A 256 -42.33 11.77 -10.01
C PHE A 256 -41.61 12.15 -11.31
N ASP A 257 -41.04 13.35 -11.34
CA ASP A 257 -40.24 13.80 -12.47
C ASP A 257 -38.78 13.29 -12.33
N LEU A 258 -38.31 12.54 -13.32
CA LEU A 258 -36.95 12.02 -13.48
C LEU A 258 -36.19 12.77 -14.58
N SER A 259 -36.65 13.97 -14.96
CA SER A 259 -36.31 14.65 -16.21
C SER A 259 -34.90 15.24 -16.32
N GLN A 260 -33.92 14.86 -15.52
CA GLN A 260 -32.51 15.04 -15.89
C GLN A 260 -31.64 14.04 -15.15
N PRO A 261 -31.15 12.94 -15.79
CA PRO A 261 -30.05 12.19 -15.23
C PRO A 261 -28.84 13.14 -15.14
N LEU A 262 -28.33 13.36 -13.93
CA LEU A 262 -27.00 13.92 -13.74
C LEU A 262 -26.06 13.00 -14.51
N ARG A 263 -25.50 13.48 -15.63
CA ARG A 263 -24.41 12.78 -16.31
C ARG A 263 -23.22 12.84 -15.36
N LEU A 264 -23.09 11.82 -14.52
CA LEU A 264 -21.80 11.51 -13.92
C LEU A 264 -20.84 11.34 -15.09
N HIS A 265 -19.98 12.33 -15.27
CA HIS A 265 -18.87 12.16 -16.20
C HIS A 265 -18.12 10.92 -15.71
N ASP A 266 -18.20 9.86 -16.48
CA ASP A 266 -17.53 8.62 -16.22
C ASP A 266 -16.02 8.87 -16.28
N ALA A 267 -15.43 9.29 -15.17
CA ALA A 267 -13.97 9.32 -15.03
C ALA A 267 -13.38 7.95 -15.35
N ALA A 268 -14.15 6.87 -15.08
CA ALA A 268 -13.80 5.52 -15.47
C ALA A 268 -13.86 5.30 -17.00
N THR A 269 -14.85 5.89 -17.72
CA THR A 269 -14.98 5.73 -19.18
C THR A 269 -13.95 6.56 -19.94
N ALA A 270 -13.59 7.75 -19.44
CA ALA A 270 -12.50 8.54 -20.00
C ALA A 270 -11.14 7.85 -19.85
N VAL A 271 -10.97 7.06 -18.79
CA VAL A 271 -9.77 6.23 -18.54
C VAL A 271 -9.78 4.97 -19.41
N GLN A 272 -10.94 4.33 -19.62
CA GLN A 272 -11.02 3.14 -20.48
C GLN A 272 -10.64 3.43 -21.94
N ASN A 273 -10.98 4.61 -22.47
CA ASN A 273 -10.62 4.98 -23.84
C ASN A 273 -9.14 5.38 -24.02
N LYS A 274 -8.37 5.59 -22.93
CA LYS A 274 -6.91 5.79 -22.95
C LYS A 274 -6.08 4.56 -22.53
N GLN A 275 -6.69 3.44 -22.19
CA GLN A 275 -5.98 2.22 -21.77
C GLN A 275 -5.29 1.43 -22.88
N THR A 276 -4.98 2.01 -24.02
CA THR A 276 -4.30 1.32 -25.12
C THR A 276 -2.77 1.22 -24.99
N LYS A 277 -2.17 1.66 -23.87
CA LYS A 277 -0.77 1.35 -23.58
C LYS A 277 -0.60 0.93 -22.12
N ARG A 278 -0.86 -0.35 -21.83
CA ARG A 278 -0.36 -0.98 -20.61
C ARG A 278 1.15 -0.90 -20.63
N HIS A 279 1.74 -0.11 -19.74
CA HIS A 279 3.15 -0.28 -19.40
C HIS A 279 3.33 -1.69 -18.83
N LYS A 280 4.15 -2.48 -19.50
CA LYS A 280 4.56 -3.80 -19.03
C LYS A 280 5.18 -3.65 -17.64
N PRO A 281 4.85 -4.52 -16.66
CA PRO A 281 5.66 -4.62 -15.46
C PRO A 281 7.10 -4.92 -15.90
N LEU A 282 8.07 -4.35 -15.22
CA LEU A 282 9.48 -4.71 -15.37
C LEU A 282 9.59 -6.20 -15.08
N VAL A 283 9.61 -6.98 -16.16
CA VAL A 283 9.87 -8.42 -16.09
C VAL A 283 11.38 -8.55 -16.18
N PRO A 284 12.03 -9.37 -15.36
CA PRO A 284 13.44 -9.67 -15.50
C PRO A 284 13.76 -10.03 -16.95
N GLU A 285 14.90 -9.62 -17.48
CA GLU A 285 15.32 -9.74 -18.88
C GLU A 285 15.29 -11.16 -19.46
N PHE A 286 15.00 -12.17 -18.64
CA PHE A 286 14.95 -13.59 -19.01
C PHE A 286 13.62 -14.03 -19.63
N HIS A 287 12.61 -13.17 -19.69
CA HIS A 287 11.31 -13.47 -20.28
C HIS A 287 10.93 -12.44 -21.34
N HIS A 288 11.08 -12.80 -22.62
CA HIS A 288 10.56 -12.02 -23.72
C HIS A 288 9.10 -12.38 -23.98
N PHE A 289 8.20 -11.39 -23.85
CA PHE A 289 6.81 -11.53 -24.25
C PHE A 289 6.64 -10.93 -25.64
N PHE A 290 6.18 -11.75 -26.59
CA PHE A 290 5.88 -11.29 -27.95
C PHE A 290 4.37 -11.29 -28.17
N LYS A 291 3.82 -10.23 -28.78
CA LYS A 291 2.59 -10.35 -29.54
C LYS A 291 2.90 -11.25 -30.71
N GLN A 292 2.15 -12.32 -30.88
CA GLN A 292 2.34 -13.20 -32.03
C GLN A 292 1.69 -12.55 -33.28
N PRO A 293 2.46 -11.96 -34.24
CA PRO A 293 1.95 -11.65 -35.54
C PRO A 293 1.78 -12.96 -36.28
N ALA A 294 0.76 -13.06 -37.11
CA ALA A 294 0.61 -14.20 -37.98
C ALA A 294 1.91 -14.41 -38.82
N GLY A 295 2.54 -15.59 -38.72
CA GLY A 295 3.77 -15.95 -39.43
C GLY A 295 5.09 -15.87 -38.63
N LEU A 296 5.08 -15.71 -37.31
CA LEU A 296 6.31 -15.71 -36.52
C LEU A 296 6.99 -17.10 -36.56
N LYS A 297 8.23 -17.16 -37.05
CA LYS A 297 9.06 -18.36 -36.93
C LYS A 297 9.64 -18.44 -35.51
N ILE A 298 9.35 -19.53 -34.83
CA ILE A 298 9.89 -19.81 -33.49
C ILE A 298 11.41 -20.02 -33.61
N PRO A 299 12.26 -19.33 -32.82
CA PRO A 299 13.70 -19.55 -32.87
C PRO A 299 14.07 -21.00 -32.50
N PRO A 300 15.13 -21.56 -33.08
CA PRO A 300 15.59 -22.89 -32.72
C PRO A 300 15.87 -22.99 -31.21
N GLY A 301 15.26 -23.99 -30.56
CA GLY A 301 15.40 -24.22 -29.11
C GLY A 301 14.36 -23.50 -28.22
N ALA A 302 13.45 -22.68 -28.78
CA ALA A 302 12.33 -22.12 -28.03
C ALA A 302 11.13 -23.09 -28.03
N LYS A 303 10.50 -23.25 -26.86
CA LYS A 303 9.25 -24.01 -26.71
C LYS A 303 8.09 -23.07 -26.44
N LEU A 304 6.95 -23.30 -27.06
CA LEU A 304 5.70 -22.60 -26.74
C LEU A 304 5.19 -23.11 -25.40
N MET A 305 4.94 -22.21 -24.49
CA MET A 305 4.42 -22.54 -23.16
C MET A 305 3.03 -21.95 -22.99
N ALA A 306 2.04 -22.78 -22.66
CA ALA A 306 0.68 -22.36 -22.38
C ALA A 306 0.60 -21.64 -21.01
N PRO A 307 -0.15 -20.53 -20.90
CA PRO A 307 -0.37 -19.88 -19.62
C PRO A 307 -1.23 -20.77 -18.71
N HIS A 308 -0.73 -21.06 -17.49
CA HIS A 308 -1.51 -21.77 -16.49
C HIS A 308 -2.05 -20.79 -15.44
N PHE A 309 -3.32 -20.91 -15.09
CA PHE A 309 -3.92 -20.16 -13.97
C PHE A 309 -3.29 -20.63 -12.65
N GLY A 310 -2.40 -19.81 -12.07
CA GLY A 310 -1.72 -20.14 -10.82
C GLY A 310 -0.22 -19.87 -10.79
N GLY A 311 0.37 -19.37 -11.87
CA GLY A 311 1.74 -18.84 -11.88
C GLY A 311 2.86 -19.86 -12.15
N SER A 312 2.58 -21.14 -12.35
CA SER A 312 3.54 -22.11 -12.83
C SER A 312 3.32 -22.38 -14.32
N LEU A 313 4.42 -22.40 -15.09
CA LEU A 313 4.41 -22.78 -16.48
C LEU A 313 4.56 -24.32 -16.54
N ARG A 314 3.57 -25.04 -17.10
CA ARG A 314 3.71 -26.47 -17.43
C ARG A 314 4.08 -26.60 -18.90
N GLU A 315 4.96 -27.54 -19.20
CA GLU A 315 5.23 -27.98 -20.58
C GLU A 315 4.08 -28.87 -21.03
N GLU A 316 3.13 -28.33 -21.80
CA GLU A 316 2.16 -29.14 -22.54
C GLU A 316 2.26 -28.80 -24.02
N PRO A 317 2.23 -29.80 -24.90
CA PRO A 317 2.16 -29.56 -26.35
C PRO A 317 0.80 -28.94 -26.69
N ILE A 318 0.83 -27.82 -27.40
CA ILE A 318 -0.39 -27.20 -27.93
C ILE A 318 -0.84 -28.08 -29.14
N GLU A 319 -1.86 -28.88 -28.92
CA GLU A 319 -2.59 -29.48 -30.05
C GLU A 319 -3.35 -28.37 -30.77
N GLN A 320 -3.05 -28.20 -32.07
CA GLN A 320 -3.82 -27.33 -32.94
C GLN A 320 -5.20 -27.93 -33.10
N GLN A 321 -6.22 -27.29 -32.55
CA GLN A 321 -7.60 -27.59 -32.89
C GLN A 321 -7.91 -26.97 -34.27
N PRO A 322 -8.38 -27.73 -35.22
CA PRO A 322 -8.80 -27.20 -36.50
C PRO A 322 -10.21 -26.63 -36.42
N GLY A 323 -10.34 -25.36 -36.76
CA GLY A 323 -11.58 -24.82 -37.34
C GLY A 323 -12.63 -24.34 -36.35
N ALA A 324 -12.63 -23.03 -36.06
CA ALA A 324 -13.86 -22.27 -35.88
C ALA A 324 -13.66 -20.88 -36.48
N ASP A 325 -14.26 -20.67 -37.62
CA ASP A 325 -14.56 -19.34 -38.17
C ASP A 325 -15.54 -18.65 -37.23
N SER A 326 -15.14 -17.57 -36.61
CA SER A 326 -16.00 -16.42 -36.32
C SER A 326 -15.19 -15.29 -35.70
N GLN A 327 -15.25 -14.18 -36.35
CA GLN A 327 -14.94 -12.81 -36.00
C GLN A 327 -15.06 -12.49 -34.52
N GLU A 328 -13.94 -12.27 -33.93
CA GLU A 328 -13.51 -11.26 -32.95
C GLU A 328 -12.15 -11.73 -32.43
N SER A 329 -11.09 -11.14 -32.96
CA SER A 329 -9.73 -11.45 -32.51
C SER A 329 -9.51 -10.94 -31.11
N VAL A 330 -9.78 -11.77 -30.10
CA VAL A 330 -9.18 -11.62 -28.78
C VAL A 330 -7.69 -11.79 -28.98
N GLU A 331 -6.91 -10.71 -28.87
CA GLU A 331 -5.45 -10.76 -28.91
C GLU A 331 -4.95 -11.66 -27.77
N GLN A 332 -4.72 -12.94 -28.06
CA GLN A 332 -4.06 -13.85 -27.12
C GLN A 332 -2.57 -13.51 -27.08
N GLN A 333 -2.08 -13.08 -25.93
CA GLN A 333 -0.66 -12.93 -25.68
C GLN A 333 -0.06 -14.31 -25.37
N ALA A 334 0.66 -14.90 -26.30
CA ALA A 334 1.45 -16.09 -26.04
C ALA A 334 2.73 -15.71 -25.28
N LYS A 335 3.01 -16.39 -24.16
CA LYS A 335 4.28 -16.30 -23.46
C LYS A 335 5.23 -17.33 -24.07
N ILE A 336 6.29 -16.87 -24.72
CA ILE A 336 7.33 -17.73 -25.26
C ILE A 336 8.49 -17.76 -24.27
N GLY A 337 8.72 -18.90 -23.63
CA GLY A 337 9.92 -19.14 -22.82
C GLY A 337 11.07 -19.61 -23.72
N VAL A 338 12.23 -18.96 -23.60
CA VAL A 338 13.46 -19.43 -24.25
C VAL A 338 14.15 -20.40 -23.31
N TYR A 339 14.37 -21.63 -23.76
CA TYR A 339 15.13 -22.62 -23.00
C TYR A 339 16.64 -22.36 -23.14
N HIS A 340 17.32 -22.25 -22.00
CA HIS A 340 18.78 -22.14 -21.94
C HIS A 340 19.39 -23.40 -21.32
N THR A 341 20.44 -23.93 -21.95
CA THR A 341 21.26 -24.97 -21.33
C THR A 341 21.97 -24.41 -20.07
N PRO A 342 22.40 -25.25 -19.12
CA PRO A 342 23.16 -24.79 -17.95
C PRO A 342 24.35 -23.89 -18.31
N LYS A 343 25.05 -24.19 -19.41
CA LYS A 343 26.16 -23.37 -19.89
C LYS A 343 25.74 -21.96 -20.33
N GLN A 344 24.64 -21.87 -21.10
CA GLN A 344 24.10 -20.57 -21.55
C GLN A 344 23.59 -19.77 -20.37
N PHE A 345 22.87 -20.39 -19.45
CA PHE A 345 22.35 -19.73 -18.25
C PHE A 345 23.48 -19.20 -17.36
N LEU A 346 24.52 -19.99 -17.13
CA LEU A 346 25.70 -19.54 -16.38
C LEU A 346 26.37 -18.32 -17.01
N SER A 347 26.47 -18.31 -18.35
CA SER A 347 27.03 -17.14 -19.07
C SER A 347 26.19 -15.88 -18.88
N MET A 348 24.87 -16.02 -18.86
CA MET A 348 23.94 -14.91 -18.60
C MET A 348 23.98 -14.48 -17.14
N ALA A 349 23.97 -15.42 -16.19
CA ALA A 349 24.01 -15.16 -14.77
C ALA A 349 25.30 -14.40 -14.35
N LYS A 350 26.44 -14.68 -15.01
CA LYS A 350 27.69 -13.93 -14.79
C LYS A 350 27.60 -12.44 -15.18
N GLN A 351 26.64 -12.07 -16.01
CA GLN A 351 26.39 -10.69 -16.44
C GLN A 351 25.27 -10.02 -15.64
N ALA A 352 24.59 -10.77 -14.78
CA ALA A 352 23.50 -10.25 -13.98
C ALA A 352 24.03 -9.24 -12.93
N ALA A 353 23.48 -8.03 -12.95
CA ALA A 353 23.75 -7.05 -11.90
C ALA A 353 22.99 -7.42 -10.63
N HIS A 354 23.64 -7.20 -9.48
CA HIS A 354 22.96 -7.36 -8.21
C HIS A 354 22.03 -6.17 -7.96
N PRO A 355 20.76 -6.36 -7.51
CA PRO A 355 19.81 -5.25 -7.30
C PRO A 355 20.27 -4.17 -6.32
N MET A 356 21.25 -4.47 -5.45
CA MET A 356 21.89 -3.48 -4.61
C MET A 356 22.79 -2.52 -5.39
N ASP A 357 23.11 -2.84 -6.63
CA ASP A 357 23.98 -2.01 -7.47
C ASP A 357 23.19 -0.86 -8.12
N VAL A 358 22.56 -0.07 -7.26
CA VAL A 358 21.72 1.06 -7.66
C VAL A 358 22.51 2.31 -8.03
N THR A 359 23.85 2.29 -7.97
CA THR A 359 24.71 3.40 -8.38
C THR A 359 24.51 3.79 -9.83
N GLU A 360 24.09 2.86 -10.68
CA GLU A 360 23.71 3.14 -12.07
C GLU A 360 22.36 3.85 -12.19
N HIS A 361 21.54 3.82 -11.16
CA HIS A 361 20.21 4.40 -11.13
C HIS A 361 20.16 5.84 -10.59
N LEU A 362 21.31 6.44 -10.25
CA LEU A 362 21.35 7.85 -9.88
C LEU A 362 20.92 8.73 -11.06
N GLU A 363 20.04 9.67 -10.77
CA GLU A 363 19.52 10.58 -11.78
C GLU A 363 20.56 11.55 -12.32
N GLY A 364 20.38 11.97 -13.57
CA GLY A 364 21.35 12.79 -14.29
C GLY A 364 21.75 14.07 -13.56
N ALA A 365 20.82 14.73 -12.88
CA ALA A 365 21.12 15.95 -12.11
C ALA A 365 22.06 15.66 -10.93
N THR A 366 21.81 14.59 -10.16
CA THR A 366 22.68 14.20 -9.03
C THR A 366 24.06 13.75 -9.52
N ARG A 367 24.11 12.97 -10.62
CA ARG A 367 25.40 12.58 -11.24
C ARG A 367 26.20 13.80 -11.68
N PHE A 368 25.55 14.74 -12.35
CA PHE A 368 26.20 15.98 -12.78
C PHE A 368 26.81 16.73 -11.59
N ALA A 369 26.05 16.92 -10.50
CA ALA A 369 26.55 17.61 -9.31
C ALA A 369 27.72 16.86 -8.67
N LEU A 370 27.64 15.52 -8.59
CA LEU A 370 28.73 14.70 -8.07
C LEU A 370 29.99 14.82 -8.94
N ASP A 371 29.88 14.59 -10.25
CA ASP A 371 30.99 14.63 -11.18
C ASP A 371 31.69 16.00 -11.18
N PHE A 372 30.93 17.08 -11.02
CA PHE A 372 31.47 18.42 -10.92
C PHE A 372 32.38 18.59 -9.68
N ASN A 373 31.94 18.10 -8.51
CA ASN A 373 32.73 18.15 -7.29
C ASN A 373 33.98 17.22 -7.33
N LEU A 374 33.92 16.14 -8.09
CA LEU A 374 35.04 15.22 -8.25
C LEU A 374 36.12 15.75 -9.22
N GLN A 375 35.73 16.52 -10.24
CA GLN A 375 36.59 16.94 -11.33
C GLN A 375 37.26 18.30 -11.09
N TYR A 376 36.63 19.22 -10.37
CA TYR A 376 37.09 20.58 -10.18
C TYR A 376 37.63 20.81 -8.77
N PRO A 377 38.63 21.70 -8.62
CA PRO A 377 39.16 22.05 -7.31
C PRO A 377 38.13 22.82 -6.48
N PRO A 378 38.16 22.70 -5.13
CA PRO A 378 37.15 23.27 -4.24
C PRO A 378 36.86 24.76 -4.47
N HIS A 379 37.90 25.57 -4.70
CA HIS A 379 37.73 27.02 -4.93
C HIS A 379 36.94 27.34 -6.22
N LEU A 380 37.06 26.51 -7.26
CA LEU A 380 36.27 26.70 -8.50
C LEU A 380 34.79 26.24 -8.29
N VAL A 381 34.54 25.19 -7.53
CA VAL A 381 33.19 24.79 -7.15
C VAL A 381 32.50 25.89 -6.34
N GLU A 382 33.21 26.45 -5.36
CA GLU A 382 32.72 27.59 -4.56
C GLU A 382 32.44 28.82 -5.43
N LEU A 383 33.37 29.15 -6.37
CA LEU A 383 33.18 30.25 -7.29
C LEU A 383 31.96 30.07 -8.19
N GLU A 384 31.73 28.87 -8.70
CA GLU A 384 30.55 28.56 -9.52
C GLU A 384 29.25 28.74 -8.72
N ARG A 385 29.19 28.25 -7.46
CA ARG A 385 28.03 28.48 -6.57
C ARG A 385 27.82 29.98 -6.32
N LYS A 386 28.86 30.74 -5.96
CA LYS A 386 28.77 32.19 -5.72
C LYS A 386 28.32 32.94 -6.96
N LYS A 387 28.86 32.62 -8.13
CA LYS A 387 28.46 33.21 -9.42
C LYS A 387 26.98 32.97 -9.70
N ASN A 388 26.52 31.73 -9.55
CA ASN A 388 25.13 31.37 -9.84
C ASN A 388 24.16 32.03 -8.85
N LEU A 389 24.50 32.10 -7.57
CA LEU A 389 23.71 32.83 -6.55
C LEU A 389 23.72 34.35 -6.81
N LEU A 390 24.84 34.94 -7.17
CA LEU A 390 24.91 36.35 -7.55
C LEU A 390 23.99 36.66 -8.72
N GLN A 391 23.99 35.81 -9.77
CA GLN A 391 23.12 35.97 -10.91
C GLN A 391 21.65 35.85 -10.50
N ALA A 392 21.31 34.89 -9.60
CA ALA A 392 19.95 34.74 -9.08
C ALA A 392 19.50 35.96 -8.26
N ARG A 393 20.40 36.56 -7.43
CA ARG A 393 20.12 37.80 -6.69
C ARG A 393 19.87 38.98 -7.64
N LEU A 394 20.71 39.14 -8.66
CA LEU A 394 20.52 40.19 -9.68
C LEU A 394 19.18 40.00 -10.41
N LEU A 395 18.87 38.77 -10.79
CA LEU A 395 17.60 38.46 -11.42
C LEU A 395 16.40 38.71 -10.47
N ALA A 396 16.56 38.42 -9.18
CA ALA A 396 15.51 38.70 -8.17
C ALA A 396 15.24 40.23 -8.07
N VAL A 397 16.27 41.06 -8.11
CA VAL A 397 16.12 42.52 -8.12
C VAL A 397 15.45 42.99 -9.40
N GLN A 398 15.83 42.45 -10.55
CA GLN A 398 15.22 42.80 -11.85
C GLN A 398 13.73 42.44 -11.92
N LEU A 399 13.34 41.36 -11.27
CA LEU A 399 11.96 40.88 -11.27
C LEU A 399 11.10 41.44 -10.12
N GLU A 400 11.65 42.26 -9.22
CA GLU A 400 11.00 42.64 -7.97
C GLU A 400 9.63 43.30 -8.19
N GLU A 401 9.54 44.23 -9.14
CA GLU A 401 8.23 44.88 -9.41
C GLU A 401 7.25 43.96 -10.11
N GLN A 402 7.71 43.11 -11.00
CA GLN A 402 6.87 42.11 -11.63
C GLN A 402 6.36 41.05 -10.60
N GLU A 403 7.20 40.67 -9.64
CA GLU A 403 6.84 39.77 -8.54
C GLU A 403 5.78 40.40 -7.64
N LYS A 404 5.94 41.70 -7.30
CA LYS A 404 4.92 42.43 -6.53
C LYS A 404 3.58 42.53 -7.28
N GLU A 405 3.61 42.77 -8.58
CA GLU A 405 2.39 42.80 -9.40
C GLU A 405 1.73 41.43 -9.45
N LEU A 406 2.50 40.36 -9.70
CA LEU A 406 1.98 39.01 -9.64
C LEU A 406 1.27 38.73 -8.31
N HIS A 407 1.89 39.12 -7.18
CA HIS A 407 1.29 38.88 -5.87
C HIS A 407 0.00 39.71 -5.63
N ARG A 408 -0.15 40.88 -6.25
CA ARG A 408 -1.40 41.67 -6.20
C ARG A 408 -2.53 41.02 -6.99
N GLU A 409 -2.20 40.34 -8.09
CA GLU A 409 -3.17 39.64 -8.92
C GLU A 409 -3.66 38.32 -8.31
N LEU A 410 -2.91 37.75 -7.36
CA LEU A 410 -3.31 36.49 -6.69
C LEU A 410 -4.59 36.68 -5.88
N ALA A 411 -5.44 35.67 -5.88
CA ALA A 411 -6.58 35.60 -4.97
C ALA A 411 -6.09 35.78 -3.50
N PRO A 412 -6.85 36.46 -2.63
CA PRO A 412 -6.39 36.80 -1.28
C PRO A 412 -5.93 35.60 -0.46
N SER A 413 -6.56 34.44 -0.61
CA SER A 413 -6.16 33.18 0.07
C SER A 413 -4.81 32.66 -0.42
N LEU A 414 -4.53 32.76 -1.73
CA LEU A 414 -3.23 32.41 -2.31
C LEU A 414 -2.15 33.36 -1.85
N ALA A 415 -2.39 34.67 -1.93
CA ALA A 415 -1.44 35.70 -1.53
C ALA A 415 -0.97 35.55 -0.08
N LYS A 416 -1.84 35.14 0.84
CA LYS A 416 -1.50 34.89 2.25
C LYS A 416 -0.49 33.75 2.40
N VAL A 417 -0.71 32.62 1.75
CA VAL A 417 0.15 31.41 1.85
C VAL A 417 1.46 31.62 1.10
N LEU A 418 1.39 32.25 -0.09
CA LEU A 418 2.54 32.44 -0.97
C LEU A 418 3.34 33.71 -0.63
N LYS A 419 2.97 34.42 0.44
CA LYS A 419 3.68 35.61 0.91
C LYS A 419 5.19 35.37 1.05
N GLY A 420 5.99 36.17 0.38
CA GLY A 420 7.46 36.10 0.40
C GLY A 420 8.07 35.07 -0.55
N LYS A 421 7.26 34.30 -1.28
CA LYS A 421 7.76 33.43 -2.35
C LYS A 421 8.03 34.23 -3.61
N ARG A 422 9.18 33.98 -4.26
CA ARG A 422 9.56 34.61 -5.53
C ARG A 422 9.30 33.64 -6.68
N LEU A 423 8.02 33.63 -7.12
CA LEU A 423 7.53 32.66 -8.12
C LEU A 423 8.12 32.88 -9.50
N LEU A 424 8.25 34.16 -9.93
CA LEU A 424 8.86 34.50 -11.22
C LEU A 424 10.36 34.19 -11.24
N LEU A 425 11.06 34.50 -10.15
CA LEU A 425 12.47 34.13 -10.01
C LEU A 425 12.63 32.61 -10.13
N TRP A 426 11.82 31.84 -9.40
CA TRP A 426 11.83 30.39 -9.45
C TRP A 426 11.59 29.87 -10.87
N LYS A 427 10.56 30.38 -11.56
CA LYS A 427 10.28 30.08 -12.96
C LYS A 427 11.52 30.33 -13.85
N LYS A 428 12.13 31.51 -13.74
CA LYS A 428 13.30 31.88 -14.55
C LYS A 428 14.53 31.02 -14.28
N LEU A 429 14.72 30.60 -13.05
CA LEU A 429 15.80 29.65 -12.71
C LEU A 429 15.52 28.26 -13.30
N LEU A 430 14.29 27.75 -13.23
CA LEU A 430 13.92 26.48 -13.85
C LEU A 430 14.10 26.51 -15.37
N GLU A 431 13.66 27.60 -16.05
CA GLU A 431 13.88 27.82 -17.48
C GLU A 431 15.38 27.82 -17.82
N LYS A 432 16.19 28.56 -17.06
CA LYS A 432 17.64 28.70 -17.28
C LYS A 432 18.38 27.37 -17.19
N TYR A 433 17.98 26.51 -16.25
CA TYR A 433 18.62 25.20 -16.05
C TYR A 433 17.93 24.05 -16.78
N ASN A 434 16.94 24.35 -17.66
CA ASN A 434 16.20 23.38 -18.48
C ASN A 434 15.54 22.29 -17.64
N TYR A 435 14.71 22.71 -16.67
CA TYR A 435 13.88 21.77 -15.92
C TYR A 435 12.71 21.29 -16.77
N ASP A 436 12.46 20.00 -16.83
CA ASP A 436 11.50 19.40 -17.76
C ASP A 436 10.04 19.73 -17.42
N ASP A 437 9.69 19.84 -16.13
CA ASP A 437 8.33 20.07 -15.66
C ASP A 437 8.06 21.56 -15.39
N MET A 438 7.95 22.36 -16.43
CA MET A 438 7.70 23.81 -16.31
C MET A 438 6.29 24.16 -15.81
N GLU A 439 5.33 23.23 -15.94
CA GLU A 439 3.97 23.41 -15.44
C GLU A 439 3.90 23.50 -13.90
N VAL A 440 4.96 23.09 -13.19
CA VAL A 440 5.07 23.23 -11.73
C VAL A 440 4.89 24.70 -11.28
N TYR A 441 5.29 25.66 -12.10
CA TYR A 441 5.11 27.09 -11.83
C TYR A 441 3.62 27.47 -11.84
N ASN A 442 2.89 27.11 -12.91
CA ASN A 442 1.46 27.39 -13.03
C ASN A 442 0.67 26.73 -11.91
N PHE A 443 1.01 25.51 -11.60
CA PHE A 443 0.46 24.72 -10.50
C PHE A 443 0.64 25.41 -9.13
N MET A 444 1.82 25.96 -8.87
CA MET A 444 2.09 26.68 -7.63
C MET A 444 1.35 28.03 -7.58
N LYS A 445 1.29 28.76 -8.70
CA LYS A 445 0.61 30.06 -8.82
C LYS A 445 -0.90 29.95 -8.63
N SER A 446 -1.55 28.95 -9.21
CA SER A 446 -3.01 28.78 -9.15
C SER A 446 -3.51 28.16 -7.86
N GLY A 447 -2.63 27.52 -7.09
CA GLY A 447 -2.98 26.71 -5.95
C GLY A 447 -3.40 25.27 -6.34
N VAL A 448 -3.43 24.41 -5.36
CA VAL A 448 -3.65 22.97 -5.54
C VAL A 448 -5.13 22.63 -5.49
N GLN A 449 -5.61 21.97 -6.52
CA GLN A 449 -6.94 21.36 -6.54
C GLN A 449 -6.95 20.12 -5.64
N LEU A 450 -7.91 20.04 -4.72
CA LEU A 450 -7.99 18.95 -3.74
C LEU A 450 -8.64 17.69 -4.29
N THR A 451 -9.38 17.81 -5.39
CA THR A 451 -10.13 16.72 -6.05
C THR A 451 -9.92 16.76 -7.55
N GLY A 452 -10.40 15.74 -8.25
CA GLY A 452 -10.25 15.66 -9.69
C GLY A 452 -8.89 15.12 -10.12
N MET A 453 -8.48 15.43 -11.33
CA MET A 453 -7.25 14.95 -11.95
C MET A 453 -6.29 16.11 -12.18
N HIS A 454 -5.08 16.00 -11.66
CA HIS A 454 -4.00 16.92 -12.00
C HIS A 454 -3.28 16.49 -13.28
N ASP A 455 -2.64 17.44 -13.95
CA ASP A 455 -1.76 17.12 -15.07
C ASP A 455 -0.64 16.17 -14.63
N THR A 456 -0.29 15.24 -15.50
CA THR A 456 0.81 14.30 -15.23
C THR A 456 2.14 15.05 -15.27
N PRO A 457 2.87 15.16 -14.16
CA PRO A 457 4.17 15.81 -14.15
C PRO A 457 5.20 14.98 -14.95
N SER A 458 5.99 15.63 -15.79
CA SER A 458 7.03 14.94 -16.59
C SER A 458 8.15 14.30 -15.75
N CYS A 459 8.34 14.79 -14.52
CA CYS A 459 9.37 14.29 -13.59
C CYS A 459 9.05 12.94 -12.92
N TYR A 460 7.83 12.39 -13.13
CA TYR A 460 7.44 11.10 -12.60
C TYR A 460 6.81 10.20 -13.68
N PRO A 461 7.00 8.86 -13.60
CA PRO A 461 6.33 7.94 -14.50
C PRO A 461 4.81 8.05 -14.40
N GLU A 462 4.12 8.02 -15.53
CA GLU A 462 2.66 8.02 -15.56
C GLU A 462 2.11 6.72 -14.94
N LYS A 463 1.17 6.88 -14.01
CA LYS A 463 0.37 5.80 -13.44
C LYS A 463 -0.95 6.35 -12.97
N ILE A 464 -2.01 6.06 -13.70
CA ILE A 464 -3.34 6.56 -13.36
C ILE A 464 -4.00 5.64 -12.32
N LYS A 465 -4.37 6.24 -11.20
CA LYS A 465 -5.27 5.66 -10.20
C LYS A 465 -6.51 6.55 -10.13
N PRO A 466 -7.62 6.15 -10.76
CA PRO A 466 -8.80 7.00 -10.88
C PRO A 466 -9.44 7.27 -9.52
N ALA A 467 -10.02 8.45 -9.38
CA ALA A 467 -10.90 8.81 -8.27
C ALA A 467 -12.13 7.91 -8.25
N LYS A 468 -12.66 7.64 -7.07
CA LYS A 468 -13.92 6.90 -6.89
C LYS A 468 -15.12 7.83 -6.82
N LEU A 469 -14.91 9.05 -6.35
CA LEU A 469 -15.90 10.12 -6.19
C LEU A 469 -15.53 11.30 -7.07
N THR A 470 -16.53 12.13 -7.36
CA THR A 470 -16.34 13.44 -7.98
C THR A 470 -16.44 14.56 -6.94
N LYS A 471 -16.08 15.80 -7.32
CA LYS A 471 -16.32 17.00 -6.51
C LYS A 471 -17.82 17.16 -6.23
N ASP A 472 -18.65 16.99 -7.27
CA ASP A 472 -20.11 17.16 -7.17
C ASP A 472 -20.74 16.13 -6.22
N ASP A 473 -20.23 14.88 -6.19
CA ASP A 473 -20.67 13.86 -5.22
C ASP A 473 -20.40 14.30 -3.77
N LEU A 474 -19.22 14.89 -3.53
CA LEU A 474 -18.87 15.39 -2.20
C LEU A 474 -19.77 16.59 -1.80
N GLU A 475 -20.02 17.50 -2.72
CA GLU A 475 -20.87 18.67 -2.50
C GLU A 475 -22.34 18.30 -2.27
N ALA A 476 -22.89 17.41 -3.08
CA ALA A 476 -24.29 16.96 -2.96
C ALA A 476 -24.61 16.29 -1.62
N SER A 477 -23.65 15.57 -1.04
CA SER A 477 -23.82 14.87 0.24
C SER A 477 -23.27 15.66 1.45
N ALA A 478 -22.70 16.84 1.24
CA ALA A 478 -21.92 17.58 2.25
C ALA A 478 -22.69 17.83 3.55
N VAL A 479 -23.95 18.28 3.47
CA VAL A 479 -24.79 18.61 4.65
C VAL A 479 -24.97 17.39 5.55
N TRP A 480 -25.33 16.25 4.97
CA TRP A 480 -25.60 15.02 5.75
C TRP A 480 -24.31 14.40 6.29
N ARG A 481 -23.23 14.37 5.51
CA ARG A 481 -21.92 13.90 5.99
C ARG A 481 -21.43 14.76 7.14
N ARG A 482 -21.59 16.08 7.07
CA ARG A 482 -21.23 17.03 8.11
C ARG A 482 -22.00 16.75 9.41
N LYS A 483 -23.32 16.57 9.33
CA LYS A 483 -24.15 16.20 10.48
C LYS A 483 -23.70 14.87 11.10
N ALA A 484 -23.38 13.88 10.30
CA ALA A 484 -22.87 12.59 10.75
C ALA A 484 -21.51 12.71 11.47
N ILE A 485 -20.60 13.51 10.92
CA ILE A 485 -19.26 13.71 11.50
C ILE A 485 -19.34 14.50 12.84
N LEU A 486 -20.14 15.57 12.87
CA LEU A 486 -20.35 16.37 14.08
C LEU A 486 -21.10 15.61 15.18
N GLY A 487 -22.04 14.74 14.80
CA GLY A 487 -22.81 13.91 15.73
C GLY A 487 -22.01 12.78 16.40
N ARG A 488 -20.79 12.50 15.96
CA ARG A 488 -19.91 11.53 16.61
C ARG A 488 -19.28 12.13 17.86
N LYS A 489 -19.21 11.33 18.94
CA LYS A 489 -18.48 11.76 20.13
C LYS A 489 -17.03 12.11 19.75
N SER A 490 -16.51 13.20 20.31
CA SER A 490 -15.11 13.56 20.12
C SER A 490 -14.20 12.42 20.55
N VAL A 491 -13.28 12.04 19.69
CA VAL A 491 -12.25 11.01 19.98
C VAL A 491 -11.23 11.56 20.98
N GLN A 492 -11.15 12.88 21.12
CA GLN A 492 -10.12 13.57 21.90
C GLN A 492 -10.74 14.19 23.16
N SER A 493 -10.54 13.51 24.26
CA SER A 493 -10.94 13.99 25.62
C SER A 493 -9.76 14.51 26.43
N ASP A 494 -8.52 14.40 25.93
CA ASP A 494 -7.33 14.86 26.64
C ASP A 494 -7.18 16.38 26.52
N PRO A 495 -7.23 17.14 27.66
CA PRO A 495 -7.09 18.59 27.64
C PRO A 495 -5.78 19.10 27.02
N GLN A 496 -4.67 18.35 27.16
CA GLN A 496 -3.39 18.73 26.57
C GLN A 496 -3.44 18.68 25.04
N HIS A 497 -4.15 17.71 24.49
CA HIS A 497 -4.33 17.59 23.04
C HIS A 497 -5.19 18.73 22.49
N VAL A 498 -6.26 19.10 23.21
CA VAL A 498 -7.12 20.23 22.82
C VAL A 498 -6.34 21.55 22.85
N ALA A 499 -5.60 21.82 23.93
CA ALA A 499 -4.76 23.01 24.03
C ALA A 499 -3.72 23.09 22.90
N HIS A 500 -3.12 21.93 22.53
CA HIS A 500 -2.18 21.86 21.40
C HIS A 500 -2.85 22.17 20.06
N LEU A 501 -4.09 21.72 19.85
CA LEU A 501 -4.85 22.05 18.62
C LEU A 501 -5.18 23.55 18.56
N GLU A 502 -5.61 24.15 19.67
CA GLU A 502 -5.91 25.57 19.75
C GLU A 502 -4.65 26.42 19.50
N GLN A 503 -3.54 26.09 20.14
CA GLN A 503 -2.26 26.75 19.91
C GLN A 503 -1.82 26.64 18.45
N THR A 504 -1.88 25.43 17.87
CA THR A 504 -1.49 25.22 16.46
C THR A 504 -2.38 26.00 15.52
N ALA A 505 -3.70 26.05 15.77
CA ALA A 505 -4.64 26.82 14.97
C ALA A 505 -4.34 28.34 15.05
N ALA A 506 -4.01 28.86 16.22
CA ALA A 506 -3.60 30.25 16.39
C ALA A 506 -2.34 30.60 15.58
N GLU A 507 -1.31 29.73 15.67
CA GLU A 507 -0.08 29.88 14.86
C GLU A 507 -0.38 29.84 13.36
N GLU A 508 -1.25 28.93 12.92
CA GLU A 508 -1.61 28.80 11.49
C GLU A 508 -2.46 29.97 10.99
N LEU A 509 -3.28 30.58 11.87
CA LEU A 509 -4.00 31.83 11.58
C LEU A 509 -3.04 32.99 11.38
N GLU A 510 -2.11 33.19 12.29
CA GLU A 510 -1.10 34.25 12.20
C GLU A 510 -0.28 34.14 10.92
N MET A 511 0.03 32.91 10.50
CA MET A 511 0.78 32.64 9.26
C MET A 511 -0.08 32.80 7.99
N GLY A 512 -1.39 33.01 8.12
CA GLY A 512 -2.33 33.07 6.99
C GLY A 512 -2.66 31.71 6.37
N PHE A 513 -2.31 30.61 7.02
CA PHE A 513 -2.60 29.25 6.57
C PHE A 513 -4.04 28.82 6.80
N LEU A 514 -4.72 29.47 7.77
CA LEU A 514 -6.12 29.30 8.08
C LEU A 514 -6.86 30.64 8.03
N GLU A 515 -8.20 30.58 7.91
CA GLU A 515 -9.13 31.68 8.13
C GLU A 515 -10.20 31.25 9.15
N GLY A 516 -10.69 32.18 9.97
CA GLY A 516 -11.62 31.97 11.06
C GLY A 516 -11.09 32.58 12.37
N PRO A 517 -11.49 32.12 13.54
CA PRO A 517 -12.40 30.98 13.80
C PRO A 517 -13.85 31.29 13.40
N PHE A 518 -14.57 30.28 12.92
CA PHE A 518 -16.03 30.29 12.75
C PHE A 518 -16.63 29.44 13.88
N LEU A 519 -17.72 29.90 14.48
CA LEU A 519 -18.32 29.27 15.64
C LEU A 519 -19.59 28.47 15.32
N SER A 520 -20.12 28.62 14.12
CA SER A 520 -21.34 27.93 13.68
C SER A 520 -21.31 27.57 12.19
N GLU A 521 -22.13 26.58 11.82
CA GLU A 521 -22.35 26.23 10.42
C GLU A 521 -23.00 27.39 9.64
N ALA A 522 -23.84 28.19 10.29
CA ALA A 522 -24.48 29.33 9.67
C ALA A 522 -23.48 30.42 9.24
N GLU A 523 -22.42 30.65 10.03
CA GLU A 523 -21.35 31.56 9.66
C GLU A 523 -20.61 31.09 8.40
N LEU A 524 -20.37 29.78 8.29
CA LEU A 524 -19.72 29.19 7.12
C LEU A 524 -20.64 29.18 5.89
N ASP A 525 -21.94 28.95 6.07
CA ASP A 525 -22.93 29.07 4.99
C ASP A 525 -22.95 30.50 4.44
N ALA A 526 -22.89 31.51 5.32
CA ALA A 526 -22.79 32.90 4.90
C ALA A 526 -21.44 33.21 4.23
N TYR A 527 -20.35 32.68 4.77
CA TYR A 527 -19.00 32.87 4.21
C TYR A 527 -18.84 32.32 2.79
N PHE A 528 -19.37 31.11 2.52
CA PHE A 528 -19.32 30.50 1.19
C PHE A 528 -20.47 30.85 0.29
N GLY A 529 -21.56 31.44 0.82
CA GLY A 529 -22.81 31.70 0.09
C GLY A 529 -23.62 30.44 -0.23
N HIS A 530 -23.25 29.29 0.35
CA HIS A 530 -23.95 28.01 0.16
C HIS A 530 -23.60 27.03 1.27
N SER A 531 -24.40 25.96 1.44
CA SER A 531 -24.23 24.92 2.43
C SER A 531 -23.45 23.66 1.92
N ARG A 532 -22.91 23.71 0.68
CA ARG A 532 -22.24 22.57 0.02
C ARG A 532 -20.75 22.49 0.38
N TRP A 533 -20.37 22.75 1.62
CA TRP A 533 -18.99 22.65 2.11
C TRP A 533 -18.79 21.43 2.98
N ALA A 534 -17.58 20.86 2.95
CA ALA A 534 -17.22 19.65 3.65
C ALA A 534 -16.31 19.95 4.84
N ILE A 535 -16.48 19.20 5.95
CA ILE A 535 -15.61 19.31 7.13
C ILE A 535 -14.59 18.19 7.19
N ILE A 536 -13.46 18.52 7.77
CA ILE A 536 -12.33 17.64 8.01
C ILE A 536 -11.99 17.70 9.48
N ARG A 537 -12.10 16.55 10.16
CA ARG A 537 -11.76 16.46 11.59
C ARG A 537 -10.26 16.62 11.76
N ARG A 538 -9.86 17.52 12.66
CA ARG A 538 -8.49 17.64 13.13
C ARG A 538 -8.34 16.98 14.50
N PHE A 539 -7.35 16.11 14.64
CA PHE A 539 -7.03 15.45 15.91
C PHE A 539 -5.52 15.38 16.11
N VAL A 540 -5.10 15.12 17.37
CA VAL A 540 -3.67 14.95 17.68
C VAL A 540 -3.28 13.49 17.60
N LEU A 541 -2.20 13.22 16.87
CA LEU A 541 -1.48 11.95 16.90
C LEU A 541 -0.21 12.09 17.72
N VAL A 542 -0.05 11.27 18.75
CA VAL A 542 1.20 11.19 19.52
C VAL A 542 2.21 10.34 18.77
N GLN A 543 3.34 10.92 18.40
CA GLN A 543 4.32 10.26 17.55
C GLN A 543 5.74 10.31 18.12
N GLY A 544 6.48 9.21 17.95
CA GLY A 544 7.88 9.12 18.29
C GLY A 544 8.15 8.82 19.77
N ALA A 545 9.44 8.66 20.13
CA ALA A 545 9.88 8.45 21.51
C ALA A 545 9.70 9.71 22.37
N GLU A 546 9.74 10.87 21.71
CA GLU A 546 9.57 12.18 22.36
C GLU A 546 8.09 12.53 22.61
N LEU A 547 7.16 11.59 22.34
CA LEU A 547 5.71 11.78 22.47
C LEU A 547 5.22 13.06 21.77
N LYS A 548 5.81 13.39 20.61
CA LYS A 548 5.50 14.61 19.87
C LYS A 548 4.04 14.64 19.43
N LEU A 549 3.34 15.67 19.81
CA LEU A 549 1.97 15.94 19.40
C LEU A 549 1.94 16.44 17.96
N ARG A 550 1.20 15.76 17.07
CA ARG A 550 1.03 16.18 15.68
C ARG A 550 -0.43 16.33 15.32
N PRO A 551 -0.87 17.52 14.89
CA PRO A 551 -2.20 17.69 14.33
C PRO A 551 -2.30 16.95 13.00
N ILE A 552 -3.35 16.15 12.84
CA ILE A 552 -3.66 15.40 11.63
C ILE A 552 -5.06 15.80 11.17
N ASP A 553 -5.20 16.07 9.88
CA ASP A 553 -6.46 16.38 9.22
C ASP A 553 -7.01 15.11 8.57
N ASP A 554 -8.15 14.58 9.06
CA ASP A 554 -8.71 13.30 8.60
C ASP A 554 -9.43 13.44 7.25
N CYS A 555 -8.65 13.53 6.21
CA CYS A 555 -9.17 13.56 4.84
C CYS A 555 -9.75 12.21 4.37
N LEU A 556 -9.54 11.12 5.12
CA LEU A 556 -10.15 9.82 4.83
C LEU A 556 -11.58 9.77 5.34
N GLU A 557 -11.84 10.18 6.61
CA GLU A 557 -13.19 10.32 7.16
C GLU A 557 -14.03 11.28 6.31
N ALA A 558 -13.43 12.38 5.88
CA ALA A 558 -14.06 13.38 4.99
C ALA A 558 -14.29 12.86 3.56
N GLN A 559 -13.77 11.69 3.20
CA GLN A 559 -13.81 11.08 1.85
C GLN A 559 -13.13 11.93 0.75
N LEU A 560 -12.40 12.97 1.11
CA LEU A 560 -11.72 13.87 0.18
C LEU A 560 -10.71 13.11 -0.69
N ASN A 561 -9.96 12.18 -0.09
CA ASN A 561 -8.95 11.39 -0.79
C ASN A 561 -9.53 10.45 -1.86
N GLN A 562 -10.81 10.10 -1.77
CA GLN A 562 -11.49 9.25 -2.75
C GLN A 562 -11.89 10.02 -4.01
N ALA A 563 -11.93 11.36 -3.93
CA ALA A 563 -12.25 12.23 -5.05
C ALA A 563 -11.00 12.73 -5.82
N PHE A 564 -9.82 12.23 -5.49
CA PHE A 564 -8.56 12.59 -6.15
C PHE A 564 -8.08 11.48 -7.08
N THR A 565 -7.79 11.84 -8.34
CA THR A 565 -7.16 10.96 -9.34
C THR A 565 -5.65 11.19 -9.33
N ALA A 566 -4.89 10.18 -8.90
CA ALA A 566 -3.46 10.23 -9.05
C ALA A 566 -3.07 9.89 -10.50
N THR A 567 -2.22 10.70 -11.12
CA THR A 567 -1.79 10.56 -12.52
C THR A 567 -0.37 10.05 -12.68
N SER A 568 0.36 9.91 -11.57
CA SER A 568 1.76 9.50 -11.59
C SER A 568 2.10 8.49 -10.50
N TYR A 569 3.18 7.76 -10.72
CA TYR A 569 3.83 6.95 -9.71
C TYR A 569 4.95 7.76 -9.07
N LEU A 570 4.83 8.07 -7.77
CA LEU A 570 5.87 8.79 -7.03
C LEU A 570 7.07 7.86 -6.81
N LYS A 571 8.02 7.90 -7.74
CA LYS A 571 9.32 7.25 -7.58
C LYS A 571 10.19 8.15 -6.69
N LEU A 572 10.13 7.92 -5.39
CA LEU A 572 10.87 8.69 -4.39
C LEU A 572 12.32 8.23 -4.30
N GLN A 573 13.20 9.15 -3.94
CA GLN A 573 14.62 8.90 -3.71
C GLN A 573 14.82 8.51 -2.23
N ASP A 574 14.53 7.25 -1.94
CA ASP A 574 14.52 6.68 -0.59
C ASP A 574 15.93 6.43 -0.02
N VAL A 575 16.00 5.68 1.10
CA VAL A 575 17.26 5.32 1.75
C VAL A 575 18.23 4.62 0.80
N ASP A 576 17.71 3.77 -0.10
CA ASP A 576 18.54 3.04 -1.06
C ASP A 576 19.17 3.99 -2.09
N TYR A 577 18.42 5.01 -2.55
CA TYR A 577 18.99 6.05 -3.41
C TYR A 577 20.10 6.84 -2.71
N VAL A 578 19.87 7.26 -1.46
CA VAL A 578 20.87 8.02 -0.67
C VAL A 578 22.13 7.18 -0.40
N THR A 579 21.92 5.91 -0.09
CA THR A 579 23.02 4.94 0.10
C THR A 579 23.80 4.72 -1.18
N SER A 580 23.12 4.68 -2.33
CA SER A 580 23.75 4.54 -3.64
C SER A 580 24.60 5.76 -3.98
N LEU A 581 24.14 6.96 -3.66
CA LEU A 581 24.92 8.18 -3.85
C LEU A 581 26.20 8.15 -2.98
N ALA A 582 26.09 7.74 -1.71
CA ALA A 582 27.24 7.59 -0.83
C ALA A 582 28.24 6.54 -1.34
N LEU A 583 27.75 5.39 -1.84
CA LEU A 583 28.58 4.36 -2.45
C LEU A 583 29.29 4.85 -3.72
N ARG A 584 28.59 5.62 -4.56
CA ARG A 584 29.20 6.19 -5.76
C ARG A 584 30.29 7.20 -5.43
N ILE A 585 30.10 7.98 -4.35
CA ILE A 585 31.14 8.86 -3.81
C ILE A 585 32.35 8.02 -3.38
N ALA A 586 32.12 6.99 -2.54
CA ALA A 586 33.19 6.13 -2.03
C ALA A 586 33.97 5.42 -3.16
N GLU A 587 33.26 4.92 -4.18
CA GLU A 587 33.85 4.33 -5.38
C GLU A 587 34.71 5.33 -6.13
N SER A 588 34.19 6.54 -6.38
CA SER A 588 34.88 7.57 -7.13
C SER A 588 36.14 8.04 -6.42
N VAL A 589 36.10 8.14 -5.10
CA VAL A 589 37.27 8.48 -4.28
C VAL A 589 38.30 7.36 -4.31
N LEU A 590 37.89 6.12 -4.12
CA LEU A 590 38.78 4.94 -4.12
C LEU A 590 39.47 4.75 -5.48
N GLU A 591 38.74 4.95 -6.57
CA GLU A 591 39.26 4.83 -7.94
C GLU A 591 40.13 6.05 -8.37
N GLY A 592 40.31 7.02 -7.51
CA GLY A 592 41.09 8.22 -7.82
C GLY A 592 40.44 9.17 -8.85
N LYS A 593 39.11 9.07 -9.02
CA LYS A 593 38.35 9.99 -9.87
C LYS A 593 38.24 11.39 -9.25
N GLN A 594 38.31 11.46 -7.90
CA GLN A 594 38.45 12.76 -7.22
C GLN A 594 39.86 13.30 -7.41
N LYS A 595 39.97 14.38 -8.17
CA LYS A 595 41.25 14.97 -8.55
C LYS A 595 41.83 15.95 -7.53
N PHE A 596 40.98 16.50 -6.66
CA PHE A 596 41.34 17.57 -5.72
C PHE A 596 40.68 17.33 -4.35
N GLY A 597 41.26 17.89 -3.31
CA GLY A 597 40.78 17.81 -1.94
C GLY A 597 41.25 16.55 -1.19
N SER A 598 40.77 16.39 0.03
CA SER A 598 41.17 15.30 0.95
C SER A 598 40.56 13.95 0.63
N GLY A 599 39.60 13.88 -0.26
CA GLY A 599 38.76 12.68 -0.50
C GLY A 599 37.75 12.40 0.61
N ARG A 600 37.69 13.25 1.65
CA ARG A 600 36.71 13.12 2.74
C ARG A 600 35.43 13.83 2.37
N TRP A 601 34.31 13.19 2.66
CA TRP A 601 32.97 13.70 2.39
C TRP A 601 32.13 13.74 3.66
N LEU A 602 31.26 14.74 3.72
CA LEU A 602 30.30 14.93 4.80
C LEU A 602 28.88 14.91 4.23
N GLY A 603 27.91 14.63 5.10
CA GLY A 603 26.50 14.67 4.74
C GLY A 603 25.64 15.39 5.78
N LYS A 604 24.49 15.86 5.37
CA LYS A 604 23.43 16.37 6.24
C LYS A 604 22.07 16.14 5.62
N CYS A 605 21.01 16.16 6.42
CA CYS A 605 19.66 16.21 5.93
C CYS A 605 19.08 17.62 6.15
N LEU A 606 18.74 18.33 5.06
CA LEU A 606 18.05 19.62 5.12
C LEU A 606 16.56 19.36 5.11
N ASP A 607 15.81 19.99 6.03
CA ASP A 607 14.36 19.79 6.25
C ASP A 607 13.58 21.09 5.94
N LEU A 608 12.53 21.00 5.12
CA LEU A 608 11.63 22.13 4.88
C LEU A 608 10.61 22.25 6.02
N SER A 609 10.60 23.38 6.69
CA SER A 609 9.72 23.64 7.83
C SER A 609 8.28 23.83 7.39
N LYS A 610 7.31 23.10 8.00
CA LYS A 610 5.88 23.16 7.67
C LYS A 610 5.61 22.94 6.17
N ALA A 611 6.32 22.00 5.56
CA ALA A 611 6.43 21.74 4.11
C ALA A 611 5.12 21.90 3.31
N TYR A 612 4.08 21.09 3.56
CA TYR A 612 2.79 21.17 2.87
C TYR A 612 2.08 22.51 3.09
N LYS A 613 2.23 23.11 4.27
CA LYS A 613 1.61 24.39 4.61
C LYS A 613 2.17 25.57 3.83
N GLN A 614 3.32 25.40 3.17
CA GLN A 614 3.88 26.42 2.28
C GLN A 614 3.26 26.43 0.88
N MET A 615 2.30 25.57 0.61
CA MET A 615 1.54 25.52 -0.65
C MET A 615 0.08 25.84 -0.40
N ALA A 616 -0.53 26.58 -1.33
CA ALA A 616 -1.91 27.06 -1.20
C ALA A 616 -2.91 26.07 -1.79
N VAL A 617 -4.11 26.02 -1.21
CA VAL A 617 -5.30 25.40 -1.79
C VAL A 617 -5.86 26.32 -2.89
N HIS A 618 -6.24 25.74 -4.03
CA HIS A 618 -6.94 26.50 -5.09
C HIS A 618 -8.23 27.11 -4.55
N PRO A 619 -8.55 28.39 -4.87
CA PRO A 619 -9.70 29.08 -4.30
C PRO A 619 -11.03 28.33 -4.43
N ASP A 620 -11.29 27.69 -5.58
CA ASP A 620 -12.53 26.95 -5.86
C ASP A 620 -12.67 25.63 -5.07
N PHE A 621 -11.66 25.26 -4.28
CA PHE A 621 -11.68 24.04 -3.47
C PHE A 621 -11.66 24.30 -1.97
N ARG A 622 -11.61 25.56 -1.55
CA ARG A 622 -11.53 25.93 -0.12
C ARG A 622 -12.76 25.47 0.68
N HIS A 623 -13.91 25.40 0.07
CA HIS A 623 -15.12 24.90 0.70
C HIS A 623 -15.07 23.38 1.00
N LEU A 624 -14.11 22.65 0.43
CA LEU A 624 -13.81 21.24 0.75
C LEU A 624 -12.70 21.08 1.80
N SER A 625 -12.15 22.18 2.32
CA SER A 625 -11.03 22.19 3.26
C SER A 625 -11.35 22.86 4.60
N VAL A 626 -12.59 22.73 5.08
CA VAL A 626 -12.99 23.27 6.37
C VAL A 626 -12.55 22.31 7.48
N ILE A 627 -11.56 22.73 8.26
CA ILE A 627 -11.02 21.98 9.39
C ILE A 627 -11.85 22.27 10.63
N PHE A 628 -12.13 21.27 11.47
CA PHE A 628 -12.77 21.47 12.76
C PHE A 628 -12.19 20.58 13.85
N PHE A 629 -12.33 21.01 15.07
CA PHE A 629 -12.10 20.22 16.27
C PHE A 629 -13.01 20.72 17.39
N HIS A 630 -13.17 19.95 18.46
CA HIS A 630 -13.94 20.37 19.62
C HIS A 630 -13.03 21.06 20.64
N ARG A 631 -13.48 22.19 21.17
CA ARG A 631 -12.85 22.89 22.29
C ARG A 631 -13.02 22.11 23.60
N ALA A 632 -12.39 22.58 24.66
CA ALA A 632 -12.48 21.98 25.99
C ALA A 632 -13.90 21.92 26.56
N ASP A 633 -14.77 22.86 26.19
CA ASP A 633 -16.19 22.90 26.52
C ASP A 633 -17.07 21.97 25.64
N GLY A 634 -16.46 21.25 24.70
CA GLY A 634 -17.16 20.35 23.79
C GLY A 634 -17.80 21.05 22.57
N THR A 635 -17.66 22.37 22.43
CA THR A 635 -18.19 23.10 21.26
C THR A 635 -17.25 22.94 20.06
N PRO A 636 -17.80 22.73 18.84
CA PRO A 636 -16.99 22.70 17.62
C PRO A 636 -16.51 24.10 17.27
N VAL A 637 -15.26 24.19 16.78
CA VAL A 637 -14.71 25.39 16.17
C VAL A 637 -14.22 25.04 14.76
N PHE A 638 -14.45 25.94 13.80
CA PHE A 638 -14.16 25.70 12.40
C PHE A 638 -13.15 26.70 11.85
N TYR A 639 -12.34 26.24 10.90
CA TYR A 639 -11.36 27.06 10.19
C TYR A 639 -11.36 26.67 8.70
N VAL A 640 -11.24 27.63 7.82
CA VAL A 640 -11.07 27.37 6.38
C VAL A 640 -9.57 27.32 6.07
N ALA A 641 -9.10 26.20 5.55
CA ALA A 641 -7.68 26.07 5.19
C ALA A 641 -7.36 26.78 3.88
N ASN A 642 -6.40 27.70 3.92
CA ASN A 642 -5.78 28.33 2.76
C ASN A 642 -4.60 27.51 2.24
N SER A 643 -3.95 26.76 3.13
CA SER A 643 -2.78 25.92 2.84
C SER A 643 -3.14 24.43 2.79
N LEU A 644 -2.29 23.63 2.17
CA LEU A 644 -2.49 22.20 2.05
C LEU A 644 -2.54 21.52 3.42
N MET A 645 -3.44 20.56 3.56
CA MET A 645 -3.69 19.81 4.77
C MET A 645 -2.81 18.56 4.88
N PHE A 646 -2.40 18.27 6.10
CA PHE A 646 -1.65 17.04 6.40
C PHE A 646 -2.63 15.85 6.46
N GLY A 647 -2.68 15.05 5.42
CA GLY A 647 -3.60 13.92 5.27
C GLY A 647 -4.31 13.89 3.91
N ALA A 648 -4.25 14.97 3.13
CA ALA A 648 -4.79 15.01 1.79
C ALA A 648 -3.85 14.32 0.78
N THR A 649 -4.38 13.39 -0.02
CA THR A 649 -3.62 12.74 -1.10
C THR A 649 -3.11 13.76 -2.12
N ALA A 650 -3.92 14.74 -2.49
CA ALA A 650 -3.52 15.84 -3.36
C ALA A 650 -2.27 16.57 -2.84
N ALA A 651 -2.16 16.78 -1.52
CA ALA A 651 -1.00 17.43 -0.91
C ALA A 651 0.29 16.63 -1.13
N VAL A 652 0.21 15.30 -1.03
CA VAL A 652 1.38 14.42 -1.22
C VAL A 652 1.92 14.52 -2.65
N PHE A 653 1.07 14.38 -3.65
CA PHE A 653 1.48 14.44 -5.06
C PHE A 653 2.01 15.83 -5.43
N SER A 654 1.30 16.86 -5.02
CA SER A 654 1.64 18.24 -5.33
C SER A 654 2.96 18.69 -4.70
N PHE A 655 3.15 18.36 -3.43
CA PHE A 655 4.37 18.73 -2.74
C PHE A 655 5.60 18.02 -3.33
N ASN A 656 5.49 16.74 -3.65
CA ASN A 656 6.60 16.00 -4.27
C ASN A 656 6.97 16.57 -5.65
N ARG A 657 6.00 17.07 -6.43
CA ARG A 657 6.25 17.76 -7.68
C ARG A 657 7.09 19.03 -7.47
N VAL A 658 6.75 19.82 -6.45
CA VAL A 658 7.47 21.06 -6.12
C VAL A 658 8.84 20.77 -5.51
N SER A 659 8.92 19.86 -4.52
CA SER A 659 10.20 19.53 -3.88
C SER A 659 11.21 18.96 -4.89
N ARG A 660 10.71 18.26 -5.92
CA ARG A 660 11.52 17.77 -7.03
C ARG A 660 12.21 18.88 -7.83
N SER A 661 11.53 20.00 -8.04
CA SER A 661 12.11 21.18 -8.72
C SER A 661 13.20 21.86 -7.88
N LEU A 662 13.02 21.91 -6.56
CA LEU A 662 14.05 22.44 -5.64
C LEU A 662 15.28 21.54 -5.61
N TRP A 663 15.10 20.22 -5.54
CA TRP A 663 16.19 19.24 -5.67
C TRP A 663 16.98 19.43 -6.98
N TYR A 664 16.26 19.69 -8.08
CA TYR A 664 16.89 19.91 -9.37
C TYR A 664 17.80 21.15 -9.35
N LEU A 665 17.33 22.28 -8.77
CA LEU A 665 18.14 23.48 -8.64
C LEU A 665 19.35 23.30 -7.70
N LEU A 666 19.19 22.55 -6.60
CA LEU A 666 20.32 22.22 -5.72
C LEU A 666 21.42 21.47 -6.48
N ASN A 667 21.07 20.52 -7.32
CA ASN A 667 21.99 19.70 -8.09
C ASN A 667 22.55 20.46 -9.32
N ARG A 668 21.71 21.14 -10.10
CA ARG A 668 22.10 21.72 -11.39
C ARG A 668 22.65 23.13 -11.29
N MET A 669 22.10 23.96 -10.38
CA MET A 669 22.52 25.34 -10.19
C MET A 669 23.65 25.43 -9.17
N LEU A 670 23.50 24.76 -8.02
CA LEU A 670 24.48 24.86 -6.92
C LEU A 670 25.51 23.75 -6.92
N VAL A 671 25.38 22.78 -7.82
CA VAL A 671 26.27 21.60 -7.89
C VAL A 671 26.47 20.93 -6.51
N VAL A 672 25.39 20.88 -5.71
CA VAL A 672 25.37 20.17 -4.43
C VAL A 672 24.74 18.80 -4.65
N PRO A 673 25.50 17.69 -4.61
CA PRO A 673 24.95 16.36 -4.78
C PRO A 673 23.94 16.08 -3.68
N CYS A 674 22.69 15.83 -4.05
CA CYS A 674 21.63 15.57 -3.08
C CYS A 674 20.52 14.66 -3.63
N GLY A 675 19.76 14.04 -2.70
CA GLY A 675 18.50 13.42 -2.96
C GLY A 675 17.32 14.27 -2.50
N VAL A 676 16.08 13.78 -2.74
CA VAL A 676 14.85 14.38 -2.21
C VAL A 676 13.84 13.28 -1.85
N PHE A 677 13.36 13.35 -0.62
CA PHE A 677 12.31 12.45 -0.13
C PHE A 677 11.29 13.27 0.67
N TYR A 678 10.18 13.61 0.05
CA TYR A 678 9.20 14.58 0.58
C TYR A 678 9.87 15.92 0.89
N ASP A 679 9.94 16.27 2.18
CA ASP A 679 10.52 17.51 2.73
C ASP A 679 11.98 17.35 3.18
N ASP A 680 12.53 16.16 3.11
CA ASP A 680 13.91 15.83 3.46
C ASP A 680 14.82 15.89 2.22
N PHE A 681 15.91 16.68 2.28
CA PHE A 681 16.95 16.78 1.25
C PHE A 681 18.28 16.30 1.83
N PRO A 682 18.65 15.03 1.64
CA PRO A 682 19.98 14.55 2.00
C PRO A 682 21.04 15.15 1.08
N LEU A 683 21.88 16.02 1.62
CA LEU A 683 22.96 16.71 0.93
C LEU A 683 24.30 16.04 1.22
N PHE A 684 25.19 16.02 0.21
CA PHE A 684 26.58 15.56 0.33
C PHE A 684 27.54 16.65 -0.15
N SER A 685 28.69 16.74 0.48
CA SER A 685 29.73 17.68 0.07
C SER A 685 31.14 17.18 0.44
N PRO A 686 32.15 17.45 -0.37
CA PRO A 686 33.53 17.37 0.12
C PRO A 686 33.70 18.17 1.42
N GLU A 687 34.54 17.68 2.35
CA GLU A 687 34.73 18.31 3.66
C GLU A 687 35.10 19.80 3.55
N GLU A 688 35.93 20.13 2.59
CA GLU A 688 36.40 21.50 2.34
C GLU A 688 35.33 22.47 1.84
N LEU A 689 34.23 21.92 1.30
CA LEU A 689 33.10 22.68 0.73
C LEU A 689 31.84 22.63 1.57
N ALA A 690 31.85 21.95 2.70
CA ALA A 690 30.64 21.66 3.46
C ALA A 690 29.93 22.94 3.96
N SER A 691 30.66 23.89 4.53
CA SER A 691 30.09 25.17 4.96
C SER A 691 29.52 25.96 3.78
N ASN A 692 30.28 26.05 2.67
CA ASN A 692 29.82 26.74 1.48
C ASN A 692 28.58 26.05 0.84
N ALA A 693 28.51 24.73 0.88
CA ALA A 693 27.34 23.99 0.39
C ALA A 693 26.09 24.29 1.24
N ASP A 694 26.25 24.34 2.57
CA ASP A 694 25.16 24.63 3.51
C ASP A 694 24.64 26.07 3.34
N GLU A 695 25.53 27.03 3.31
CA GLU A 695 25.22 28.45 3.10
C GLU A 695 24.53 28.67 1.75
N SER A 696 25.06 28.04 0.68
CA SER A 696 24.52 28.19 -0.67
C SER A 696 23.13 27.57 -0.80
N ALA A 697 22.89 26.39 -0.22
CA ALA A 697 21.58 25.75 -0.22
C ALA A 697 20.54 26.57 0.57
N SER A 698 20.93 27.03 1.76
CA SER A 698 20.08 27.90 2.60
C SER A 698 19.75 29.21 1.90
N GLU A 699 20.75 29.84 1.28
CA GLU A 699 20.56 31.10 0.54
C GLU A 699 19.61 30.94 -0.65
N LEU A 700 19.71 29.86 -1.41
CA LEU A 700 18.78 29.59 -2.52
C LEU A 700 17.35 29.47 -2.01
N LEU A 701 17.14 28.70 -0.94
CA LEU A 701 15.81 28.53 -0.37
C LEU A 701 15.23 29.86 0.17
N ASP A 702 16.04 30.68 0.85
CA ASP A 702 15.63 32.01 1.30
C ASP A 702 15.31 32.94 0.15
N LEU A 703 16.15 32.92 -0.88
CA LEU A 703 15.95 33.74 -2.07
C LEU A 703 14.64 33.39 -2.78
N LEU A 704 14.27 32.12 -2.78
CA LEU A 704 13.00 31.64 -3.31
C LEU A 704 11.83 31.74 -2.31
N GLY A 705 12.10 32.10 -1.06
CA GLY A 705 11.10 32.26 0.01
C GLY A 705 10.65 30.95 0.64
N TRP A 706 11.45 29.89 0.61
CA TRP A 706 11.16 28.62 1.26
C TRP A 706 11.66 28.58 2.70
N ARG A 707 10.76 28.29 3.64
CA ARG A 707 11.12 28.10 5.05
C ARG A 707 11.75 26.74 5.25
N HIS A 708 12.92 26.72 5.88
CA HIS A 708 13.68 25.49 6.19
C HIS A 708 14.32 25.58 7.58
N ALA A 709 14.72 24.42 8.12
CA ALA A 709 15.30 24.34 9.45
C ALA A 709 16.79 24.74 9.41
N ARG A 710 17.19 25.77 10.15
CA ARG A 710 18.58 26.26 10.26
C ARG A 710 19.27 25.85 11.56
N THR A 711 18.49 25.62 12.59
CA THR A 711 18.98 25.34 13.95
C THR A 711 18.16 24.22 14.59
N GLY A 712 18.58 23.76 15.75
CA GLY A 712 17.92 22.71 16.51
C GLY A 712 18.11 21.30 15.93
N PRO A 713 17.28 20.34 16.36
CA PRO A 713 17.44 18.92 15.98
C PRO A 713 17.39 18.65 14.48
N LYS A 714 16.72 19.52 13.72
CA LYS A 714 16.55 19.42 12.25
C LYS A 714 17.52 20.29 11.46
N GLY A 715 18.15 21.31 12.08
CA GLY A 715 19.12 22.21 11.46
C GLY A 715 20.57 21.85 11.80
N LYS A 716 20.92 20.56 11.73
CA LYS A 716 22.29 20.10 12.00
C LYS A 716 23.24 20.47 10.87
N ALA A 717 24.50 20.75 11.21
CA ALA A 717 25.59 20.96 10.25
C ALA A 717 25.93 19.64 9.50
N PHE A 718 26.74 19.76 8.45
CA PHE A 718 27.36 18.62 7.80
C PHE A 718 28.26 17.84 8.76
N ASP A 719 28.18 16.50 8.73
CA ASP A 719 28.96 15.62 9.58
C ASP A 719 29.34 14.34 8.79
N ARG A 720 30.36 13.64 9.27
CA ARG A 720 30.76 12.32 8.74
C ARG A 720 29.72 11.25 8.97
N SER A 721 29.02 11.33 10.10
CA SER A 721 27.89 10.47 10.43
C SER A 721 26.64 11.31 10.63
N PHE A 722 25.62 11.09 9.86
CA PHE A 722 24.37 11.87 9.91
C PHE A 722 23.13 11.01 9.78
N ASN A 723 22.05 11.50 10.39
CA ASN A 723 20.75 10.82 10.29
C ASN A 723 20.04 11.25 9.01
N VAL A 724 19.53 10.26 8.26
CA VAL A 724 18.78 10.44 7.02
C VAL A 724 17.68 9.41 6.90
N LEU A 725 16.46 9.84 6.63
CA LEU A 725 15.29 8.99 6.37
C LEU A 725 15.12 7.86 7.40
N GLY A 726 15.50 8.14 8.66
CA GLY A 726 15.39 7.19 9.75
C GLY A 726 16.54 6.18 9.87
N CYS A 727 17.60 6.33 9.11
CA CYS A 727 18.85 5.59 9.25
C CYS A 727 19.98 6.56 9.68
N SER A 728 21.08 6.01 10.14
CA SER A 728 22.35 6.70 10.32
C SER A 728 23.30 6.25 9.22
N LEU A 729 23.84 7.19 8.48
CA LEU A 729 24.78 6.95 7.40
C LEU A 729 26.16 7.52 7.81
N ASP A 730 27.19 6.68 7.80
CA ASP A 730 28.56 7.04 8.19
C ASP A 730 29.50 6.96 6.99
N LEU A 731 30.16 8.09 6.71
CA LEU A 731 31.11 8.32 5.64
C LEU A 731 32.58 8.33 6.11
N THR A 732 32.84 7.98 7.37
CA THR A 732 34.19 8.04 7.96
C THR A 732 35.21 7.25 7.15
N GLU A 733 34.84 6.11 6.60
CA GLU A 733 35.70 5.24 5.80
C GLU A 733 35.53 5.42 4.28
N VAL A 734 34.94 6.53 3.82
CA VAL A 734 34.69 6.77 2.39
C VAL A 734 35.98 6.75 1.54
N THR A 735 37.10 7.20 2.10
CA THR A 735 38.41 7.13 1.45
C THR A 735 38.95 5.73 1.27
N LYS A 736 38.40 4.75 2.03
CA LYS A 736 38.71 3.32 1.88
C LYS A 736 37.69 2.60 1.01
N GLY A 737 36.79 3.35 0.35
CA GLY A 737 35.72 2.78 -0.45
C GLY A 737 34.60 2.15 0.37
N THR A 738 34.43 2.52 1.64
CA THR A 738 33.44 1.90 2.55
C THR A 738 32.47 2.94 3.09
N VAL A 739 31.19 2.59 3.11
CA VAL A 739 30.09 3.35 3.72
C VAL A 739 29.40 2.44 4.72
N THR A 740 29.05 2.97 5.89
CA THR A 740 28.33 2.20 6.90
C THR A 740 26.92 2.77 7.07
N ILE A 741 25.91 1.88 7.11
CA ILE A 741 24.52 2.25 7.35
C ILE A 741 23.94 1.40 8.47
N GLU A 742 23.15 2.05 9.34
CA GLU A 742 22.45 1.41 10.44
C GLU A 742 21.10 2.08 10.73
N ASN A 743 20.28 1.44 11.51
CA ASN A 743 19.07 2.06 12.02
C ASN A 743 19.40 3.24 12.92
N LYS A 744 18.62 4.32 12.82
CA LYS A 744 18.75 5.48 13.72
C LYS A 744 18.81 5.02 15.19
N PRO A 745 19.68 5.59 16.04
CA PRO A 745 19.77 5.29 17.46
C PRO A 745 18.39 5.30 18.16
N GLY A 746 18.19 4.35 19.07
CA GLY A 746 16.94 4.17 19.81
C GLY A 746 15.80 3.47 19.04
N ARG A 747 15.94 3.19 17.74
CA ARG A 747 14.90 2.47 16.98
C ARG A 747 14.81 1.01 17.38
N ILE A 748 15.94 0.34 17.44
CA ILE A 748 16.03 -1.08 17.84
C ILE A 748 15.57 -1.24 19.29
N ASP A 749 16.00 -0.38 20.20
CA ASP A 749 15.60 -0.39 21.61
C ASP A 749 14.08 -0.30 21.77
N ARG A 750 13.44 0.60 21.03
CA ARG A 750 11.99 0.74 21.02
C ARG A 750 11.27 -0.52 20.52
N LEU A 751 11.79 -1.19 19.50
CA LEU A 751 11.25 -2.47 19.01
C LEU A 751 11.38 -3.56 20.08
N LEU A 752 12.52 -3.62 20.77
CA LEU A 752 12.77 -4.54 21.89
C LEU A 752 11.81 -4.30 23.06
N GLU A 753 11.51 -3.05 23.38
CA GLU A 753 10.50 -2.69 24.40
C GLU A 753 9.10 -3.17 24.01
N HIS A 754 8.69 -3.00 22.75
CA HIS A 754 7.41 -3.51 22.28
C HIS A 754 7.33 -5.03 22.37
N LEU A 755 8.38 -5.75 21.93
CA LEU A 755 8.45 -7.20 22.03
C LEU A 755 8.38 -7.67 23.49
N LYS A 756 9.08 -7.01 24.40
CA LYS A 756 9.02 -7.32 25.83
C LYS A 756 7.62 -7.17 26.42
N LYS A 757 6.89 -6.12 26.05
CA LYS A 757 5.49 -5.91 26.49
C LYS A 757 4.58 -7.03 25.95
N ILE A 758 4.75 -7.45 24.71
CA ILE A 758 3.98 -8.54 24.08
C ILE A 758 4.30 -9.87 24.78
N GLU A 759 5.58 -10.15 25.04
CA GLU A 759 6.04 -11.37 25.74
C GLU A 759 5.45 -11.44 27.15
N MET A 760 5.52 -10.34 27.92
CA MET A 760 4.96 -10.26 29.29
C MET A 760 3.43 -10.43 29.28
N ALA A 761 2.74 -9.86 28.32
CA ALA A 761 1.29 -10.00 28.18
C ALA A 761 0.87 -11.38 27.65
N ASN A 762 1.81 -12.13 27.07
CA ASN A 762 1.60 -13.41 26.40
C ASN A 762 0.42 -13.43 25.41
N ARG A 763 0.22 -12.30 24.77
CA ARG A 763 -0.82 -12.08 23.74
C ARG A 763 -0.41 -10.91 22.84
N ILE A 764 -0.91 -10.91 21.60
CA ILE A 764 -0.81 -9.80 20.68
C ILE A 764 -2.15 -9.62 19.97
N SER A 765 -2.74 -8.45 20.04
CA SER A 765 -3.91 -8.10 19.27
C SER A 765 -3.53 -7.76 17.81
N LEU A 766 -4.48 -7.82 16.89
CA LEU A 766 -4.25 -7.40 15.51
C LEU A 766 -3.75 -5.95 15.42
N HIS A 767 -4.30 -5.07 16.25
CA HIS A 767 -3.89 -3.67 16.30
C HIS A 767 -2.42 -3.51 16.77
N GLU A 768 -2.01 -4.21 17.83
CA GLU A 768 -0.63 -4.22 18.31
C GLU A 768 0.33 -4.81 17.26
N ALA A 769 -0.10 -5.88 16.56
CA ALA A 769 0.67 -6.44 15.45
C ALA A 769 0.82 -5.44 14.29
N GLN A 770 -0.21 -4.69 13.95
CA GLN A 770 -0.13 -3.63 12.92
C GLN A 770 0.83 -2.52 13.32
N ILE A 771 0.81 -2.08 14.58
CA ILE A 771 1.76 -1.08 15.11
C ILE A 771 3.19 -1.62 15.02
N LEU A 772 3.44 -2.83 15.54
CA LEU A 772 4.77 -3.43 15.53
C LEU A 772 5.28 -3.66 14.10
N HIS A 773 4.42 -4.15 13.20
CA HIS A 773 4.73 -4.31 11.79
C HIS A 773 5.12 -2.97 11.12
N GLY A 774 4.36 -1.90 11.38
CA GLY A 774 4.69 -0.56 10.89
C GLY A 774 6.06 -0.09 11.36
N LEU A 775 6.38 -0.26 12.64
CA LEU A 775 7.68 0.08 13.21
C LEU A 775 8.81 -0.78 12.61
N MET A 776 8.57 -2.07 12.44
CA MET A 776 9.54 -3.00 11.83
C MET A 776 9.81 -2.67 10.36
N ARG A 777 8.80 -2.26 9.58
CA ARG A 777 9.00 -1.84 8.19
C ARG A 777 9.98 -0.69 8.04
N TYR A 778 10.00 0.24 8.98
CA TYR A 778 11.01 1.30 8.97
C TYR A 778 12.42 0.79 9.30
N ALA A 779 12.53 -0.31 10.05
CA ALA A 779 13.84 -0.90 10.38
C ALA A 779 14.41 -1.80 9.28
N CYS A 780 13.55 -2.35 8.39
CA CYS A 780 13.95 -3.29 7.34
C CYS A 780 13.55 -2.88 5.91
N GLY A 781 12.89 -1.74 5.73
CA GLY A 781 12.30 -1.31 4.45
C GLY A 781 13.29 -0.75 3.43
N PHE A 782 14.58 -0.92 3.64
CA PHE A 782 15.67 -0.55 2.75
C PHE A 782 16.59 -1.75 2.53
N PHE A 783 17.36 -1.76 1.46
CA PHE A 783 18.10 -2.95 1.02
C PHE A 783 19.06 -3.47 2.11
N ALA A 784 19.87 -2.61 2.68
CA ALA A 784 20.81 -2.98 3.73
C ALA A 784 20.12 -3.40 5.05
N GLY A 785 18.85 -3.04 5.26
CA GLY A 785 18.02 -3.45 6.40
C GLY A 785 17.27 -4.77 6.19
N ARG A 786 17.29 -5.33 4.99
CA ARG A 786 16.48 -6.48 4.57
C ARG A 786 16.69 -7.74 5.43
N HIS A 787 17.82 -7.89 6.09
CA HIS A 787 18.09 -8.99 7.02
C HIS A 787 17.09 -9.10 8.18
N LEU A 788 16.39 -8.02 8.54
CA LEU A 788 15.31 -8.00 9.53
C LEU A 788 13.93 -8.24 8.92
N PHE A 789 13.83 -8.41 7.61
CA PHE A 789 12.54 -8.50 6.90
C PHE A 789 11.71 -9.69 7.36
N GLN A 790 12.33 -10.83 7.69
CA GLN A 790 11.64 -12.02 8.17
C GLN A 790 10.86 -11.74 9.46
N VAL A 791 11.46 -11.02 10.41
CA VAL A 791 10.80 -10.62 11.66
C VAL A 791 9.57 -9.74 11.34
N CYS A 792 9.71 -8.78 10.43
CA CYS A 792 8.61 -7.92 9.99
C CYS A 792 7.46 -8.73 9.36
N ALA A 793 7.77 -9.69 8.50
CA ALA A 793 6.80 -10.50 7.80
C ALA A 793 6.00 -11.41 8.75
N GLU A 794 6.64 -11.96 9.77
CA GLU A 794 6.02 -12.89 10.72
C GLU A 794 5.05 -12.21 11.69
N VAL A 795 5.28 -10.93 12.06
CA VAL A 795 4.43 -10.17 12.98
C VAL A 795 2.96 -10.17 12.55
N MET A 796 2.68 -9.95 11.27
CA MET A 796 1.30 -9.89 10.77
C MET A 796 0.60 -11.25 10.81
N THR A 797 1.35 -12.33 10.56
CA THR A 797 0.82 -13.69 10.66
C THR A 797 0.39 -14.01 12.08
N LEU A 798 1.19 -13.62 13.07
CA LEU A 798 0.88 -13.81 14.49
C LEU A 798 -0.32 -13.00 14.94
N GLY A 799 -0.44 -11.74 14.54
CA GLY A 799 -1.60 -10.90 14.86
C GLY A 799 -2.91 -11.46 14.33
N ALA A 800 -2.89 -12.10 13.17
CA ALA A 800 -4.06 -12.75 12.59
C ALA A 800 -4.44 -14.07 13.28
N THR A 801 -3.47 -14.79 13.88
CA THR A 801 -3.66 -16.09 14.50
C THR A 801 -3.82 -16.04 16.02
N SER A 802 -3.43 -14.95 16.69
CA SER A 802 -3.39 -14.83 18.15
C SER A 802 -4.76 -14.93 18.83
N SER A 803 -5.85 -14.65 18.11
CA SER A 803 -7.22 -14.87 18.61
C SER A 803 -7.56 -16.35 18.86
N LYS A 804 -6.70 -17.28 18.50
CA LYS A 804 -6.89 -18.73 18.55
C LYS A 804 -5.95 -19.50 19.50
N GLY A 805 -5.23 -18.78 20.37
CA GLY A 805 -4.55 -19.43 21.50
C GLY A 805 -3.23 -20.10 21.23
N ASN A 806 -2.53 -19.79 20.14
CA ASN A 806 -1.19 -20.39 19.91
C ASN A 806 -0.07 -19.62 20.64
N ARG A 807 -0.03 -19.81 21.97
CA ARG A 807 0.94 -19.16 22.88
C ARG A 807 2.39 -19.58 22.61
N ARG A 808 2.61 -20.81 22.12
CA ARG A 808 3.98 -21.33 21.85
C ARG A 808 4.59 -20.61 20.65
N ASP A 809 3.85 -20.38 19.59
CA ASP A 809 4.33 -19.63 18.42
C ASP A 809 4.69 -18.19 18.76
N LEU A 810 3.91 -17.54 19.64
CA LEU A 810 4.19 -16.18 20.08
C LEU A 810 5.48 -16.08 20.91
N ALA A 811 5.67 -16.97 21.88
CA ALA A 811 6.89 -17.01 22.68
C ALA A 811 8.14 -17.28 21.83
N SER A 812 8.06 -18.27 20.93
CA SER A 812 9.13 -18.61 19.98
C SER A 812 9.46 -17.41 19.05
N PHE A 813 8.44 -16.69 18.58
CA PHE A 813 8.64 -15.50 17.79
C PHE A 813 9.31 -14.39 18.59
N CYS A 814 8.84 -14.07 19.80
CA CYS A 814 9.41 -13.02 20.64
C CYS A 814 10.88 -13.28 20.95
N GLN A 815 11.23 -14.53 21.25
CA GLN A 815 12.61 -14.95 21.48
C GLN A 815 13.46 -14.74 20.23
N TYR A 816 13.03 -15.26 19.08
CA TYR A 816 13.71 -15.11 17.79
C TYR A 816 13.89 -13.65 17.39
N ALA A 817 12.81 -12.86 17.43
CA ALA A 817 12.81 -11.44 17.06
C ALA A 817 13.74 -10.63 17.97
N THR A 818 13.71 -10.89 19.27
CA THR A 818 14.60 -10.24 20.25
C THR A 818 16.07 -10.55 19.95
N GLN A 819 16.40 -11.80 19.65
CA GLN A 819 17.75 -12.20 19.28
C GLN A 819 18.21 -11.54 17.98
N ALA A 820 17.36 -11.55 16.93
CA ALA A 820 17.67 -10.91 15.64
C ALA A 820 17.92 -9.41 15.80
N LEU A 821 17.09 -8.70 16.57
CA LEU A 821 17.25 -7.28 16.80
C LEU A 821 18.49 -6.95 17.64
N LYS A 822 18.79 -7.72 18.67
CA LYS A 822 20.01 -7.53 19.49
C LYS A 822 21.30 -7.81 18.72
N ASN A 823 21.28 -8.77 17.81
CA ASN A 823 22.44 -9.14 17.00
C ASN A 823 22.58 -8.30 15.73
N CYS A 824 21.64 -7.38 15.48
CA CYS A 824 21.68 -6.47 14.32
C CYS A 824 22.88 -5.52 14.44
N LYS A 825 23.86 -5.71 13.55
CA LYS A 825 25.07 -4.87 13.46
C LYS A 825 24.94 -3.83 12.35
N PRO A 826 25.66 -2.69 12.44
CA PRO A 826 25.80 -1.77 11.32
C PRO A 826 26.29 -2.50 10.06
N ARG A 827 25.74 -2.14 8.92
CA ARG A 827 26.03 -2.77 7.63
C ARG A 827 27.11 -2.00 6.89
N LYS A 828 28.25 -2.65 6.66
CA LYS A 828 29.34 -2.09 5.85
C LYS A 828 29.13 -2.42 4.39
N LEU A 829 29.05 -1.39 3.57
CA LEU A 829 28.89 -1.45 2.12
C LEU A 829 30.21 -1.08 1.48
N VAL A 830 30.77 -1.97 0.68
CA VAL A 830 32.09 -1.81 0.08
C VAL A 830 31.97 -1.51 -1.42
N ALA A 831 32.67 -0.49 -1.88
CA ALA A 831 32.66 -0.01 -3.27
C ALA A 831 33.87 -0.53 -4.07
N THR A 832 34.23 -1.81 -3.89
CA THR A 832 35.37 -2.46 -4.55
C THR A 832 34.94 -3.59 -5.48
N CYS A 833 35.90 -4.38 -5.95
CA CYS A 833 35.63 -5.59 -6.75
C CYS A 833 34.77 -6.62 -5.99
N GLU A 834 34.70 -6.57 -4.65
CA GLU A 834 33.75 -7.35 -3.87
C GLU A 834 32.29 -7.00 -4.14
N ARG A 835 32.02 -5.95 -4.89
CA ARG A 835 30.69 -5.67 -5.45
C ARG A 835 30.21 -6.74 -6.44
N ARG A 836 31.12 -7.43 -7.11
CA ARG A 836 30.75 -8.53 -8.01
C ARG A 836 30.08 -9.64 -7.20
N PRO A 837 28.88 -10.07 -7.62
CA PRO A 837 28.14 -11.02 -6.82
C PRO A 837 28.75 -12.41 -6.83
N ILE A 838 28.59 -13.13 -5.74
CA ILE A 838 28.72 -14.57 -5.72
C ILE A 838 27.42 -15.15 -6.25
N LEU A 839 27.52 -15.97 -7.30
CA LEU A 839 26.38 -16.70 -7.87
C LEU A 839 26.25 -18.02 -7.15
N VAL A 840 25.08 -18.33 -6.66
CA VAL A 840 24.78 -19.56 -5.94
C VAL A 840 23.60 -20.24 -6.63
N PHE A 841 23.80 -21.46 -7.08
CA PHE A 841 22.77 -22.33 -7.64
C PHE A 841 22.57 -23.48 -6.69
N THR A 842 21.33 -23.74 -6.30
CA THR A 842 20.99 -24.85 -5.43
C THR A 842 19.88 -25.69 -6.05
N ASP A 843 19.88 -26.95 -5.69
CA ASP A 843 18.88 -27.92 -6.10
C ASP A 843 18.70 -28.98 -5.00
N GLY A 844 17.46 -29.46 -4.90
CA GLY A 844 17.12 -30.59 -4.05
C GLY A 844 16.44 -31.68 -4.87
N SER A 845 16.80 -32.95 -4.63
CA SER A 845 16.12 -34.09 -5.25
C SER A 845 15.41 -34.94 -4.21
N TRP A 846 14.27 -35.51 -4.55
CA TRP A 846 13.51 -36.43 -3.75
C TRP A 846 13.06 -37.60 -4.60
N GLU A 847 13.83 -38.70 -4.56
CA GLU A 847 13.59 -39.90 -5.38
C GLU A 847 13.78 -41.16 -4.51
N ASP A 848 12.86 -42.10 -4.59
CA ASP A 848 12.87 -43.38 -3.90
C ASP A 848 13.23 -43.31 -2.40
N GLY A 849 12.77 -42.25 -1.70
CA GLY A 849 13.04 -42.03 -0.30
C GLY A 849 14.40 -41.38 0.02
N HIS A 850 15.22 -41.09 -1.00
CA HIS A 850 16.51 -40.41 -0.88
C HIS A 850 16.37 -38.90 -1.16
N ALA A 851 16.94 -38.09 -0.24
CA ALA A 851 16.94 -36.64 -0.32
C ALA A 851 18.33 -36.15 -0.71
N GLY A 852 18.51 -35.85 -1.99
CA GLY A 852 19.78 -35.37 -2.52
C GLY A 852 19.89 -33.84 -2.45
N LEU A 853 21.11 -33.35 -2.29
CA LEU A 853 21.45 -31.93 -2.24
C LEU A 853 22.52 -31.63 -3.28
N GLY A 854 22.32 -30.60 -4.08
CA GLY A 854 23.26 -30.09 -5.06
C GLY A 854 23.49 -28.59 -4.89
N ALA A 855 24.73 -28.15 -5.09
CA ALA A 855 25.02 -26.71 -5.17
C ALA A 855 26.20 -26.42 -6.07
N VAL A 856 26.13 -25.24 -6.70
CA VAL A 856 27.22 -24.63 -7.46
C VAL A 856 27.41 -23.20 -6.95
N VAL A 857 28.63 -22.85 -6.61
CA VAL A 857 28.99 -21.49 -6.21
C VAL A 857 30.06 -20.96 -7.14
N LEU A 858 29.86 -19.72 -7.61
CA LEU A 858 30.77 -19.02 -8.49
C LEU A 858 31.06 -17.64 -7.88
N ASP A 859 32.32 -17.36 -7.58
CA ASP A 859 32.75 -16.01 -7.26
C ASP A 859 33.08 -15.26 -8.57
N THR A 860 32.27 -14.28 -8.93
CA THR A 860 32.51 -13.54 -10.17
C THR A 860 33.63 -12.51 -10.04
N ALA A 861 34.17 -12.29 -8.83
CA ALA A 861 35.29 -11.37 -8.61
C ALA A 861 36.61 -11.94 -9.11
N ASP A 862 36.88 -13.22 -8.84
CA ASP A 862 38.12 -13.90 -9.18
C ASP A 862 37.95 -15.10 -10.13
N GLY A 863 36.70 -15.48 -10.39
CA GLY A 863 36.37 -16.62 -11.25
C GLY A 863 36.40 -17.98 -10.55
N SER A 864 36.62 -18.04 -9.25
CA SER A 864 36.63 -19.29 -8.46
C SER A 864 35.25 -19.97 -8.54
N ALA A 865 35.26 -21.28 -8.64
CA ALA A 865 34.06 -22.12 -8.73
C ALA A 865 34.14 -23.36 -7.85
N TRP A 866 33.02 -23.74 -7.28
CA TRP A 866 32.87 -24.92 -6.43
C TRP A 866 31.57 -25.64 -6.74
N VAL A 867 31.61 -26.98 -6.58
CA VAL A 867 30.43 -27.86 -6.70
C VAL A 867 30.32 -28.69 -5.43
N TRP A 868 29.11 -28.79 -4.88
CA TRP A 868 28.78 -29.66 -3.75
C TRP A 868 27.71 -30.67 -4.15
N SER A 869 27.84 -31.89 -3.64
CA SER A 869 26.84 -32.93 -3.69
C SER A 869 26.71 -33.59 -2.32
N GLY A 870 25.54 -34.03 -1.95
CA GLY A 870 25.31 -34.66 -0.65
C GLY A 870 23.89 -35.13 -0.44
N GLN A 871 23.56 -35.51 0.77
CA GLN A 871 22.21 -35.96 1.15
C GLN A 871 21.77 -35.28 2.44
N VAL A 872 20.46 -35.10 2.62
CA VAL A 872 19.91 -34.63 3.89
C VAL A 872 20.12 -35.69 4.97
N PRO A 873 20.54 -35.33 6.19
CA PRO A 873 20.67 -36.28 7.29
C PRO A 873 19.34 -37.02 7.56
N GLU A 874 19.40 -38.36 7.68
CA GLU A 874 18.22 -39.21 7.85
C GLU A 874 17.37 -38.81 9.06
N ALA A 875 18.00 -38.43 10.17
CA ALA A 875 17.30 -37.94 11.36
C ALA A 875 16.41 -36.73 11.09
N LEU A 876 16.81 -35.85 10.16
CA LEU A 876 15.97 -34.70 9.74
C LEU A 876 14.81 -35.15 8.86
N LEU A 877 15.06 -36.10 7.95
CA LEU A 877 14.01 -36.65 7.07
C LEU A 877 12.91 -37.32 7.90
N ASP A 878 13.27 -38.17 8.86
CA ASP A 878 12.33 -38.85 9.77
C ASP A 878 11.51 -37.81 10.56
N LYS A 879 12.18 -36.80 11.10
CA LYS A 879 11.52 -35.73 11.83
C LYS A 879 10.53 -34.98 10.93
N TRP A 880 10.90 -34.62 9.69
CA TRP A 880 10.06 -33.90 8.78
C TRP A 880 8.90 -34.72 8.26
N ARG A 881 9.10 -36.03 7.95
CA ARG A 881 8.02 -36.97 7.62
C ARG A 881 6.94 -36.97 8.70
N GLY A 882 7.34 -37.00 9.97
CA GLY A 882 6.43 -36.96 11.11
C GLY A 882 5.66 -35.64 11.26
N LEU A 883 6.19 -34.51 10.76
CA LEU A 883 5.60 -33.19 10.88
C LEU A 883 4.76 -32.76 9.67
N VAL A 884 5.16 -33.13 8.45
CA VAL A 884 4.57 -32.59 7.21
C VAL A 884 4.22 -33.66 6.17
N GLY A 885 4.44 -34.95 6.46
CA GLY A 885 4.21 -36.08 5.54
C GLY A 885 5.35 -36.30 4.54
N ASP A 886 5.10 -37.16 3.54
CA ASP A 886 6.14 -37.70 2.65
C ASP A 886 6.55 -36.73 1.50
N GLN A 887 5.84 -35.63 1.29
CA GLN A 887 6.14 -34.63 0.24
C GLN A 887 7.19 -33.65 0.76
N LEU A 888 8.48 -33.99 0.72
CA LEU A 888 9.56 -33.23 1.33
C LEU A 888 10.37 -32.36 0.37
N ILE A 889 10.08 -32.35 -0.93
CA ILE A 889 10.90 -31.67 -1.93
C ILE A 889 11.13 -30.18 -1.59
N CYS A 890 10.10 -29.45 -1.15
CA CYS A 890 10.23 -28.02 -0.82
C CYS A 890 11.16 -27.79 0.38
N GLN A 891 11.14 -28.69 1.35
CA GLN A 891 12.02 -28.65 2.55
C GLN A 891 13.46 -28.96 2.18
N ILE A 892 13.69 -29.94 1.31
CA ILE A 892 15.01 -30.35 0.83
C ILE A 892 15.66 -29.22 0.04
N GLU A 893 14.92 -28.61 -0.89
CA GLU A 893 15.35 -27.46 -1.68
C GLU A 893 15.76 -26.26 -0.81
N LEU A 894 14.93 -25.90 0.17
CA LEU A 894 15.26 -24.80 1.07
C LEU A 894 16.42 -25.18 2.02
N TYR A 895 16.49 -26.45 2.44
CA TYR A 895 17.58 -26.92 3.29
C TYR A 895 18.93 -26.85 2.59
N ALA A 896 18.99 -27.15 1.28
CA ALA A 896 20.22 -27.00 0.49
C ALA A 896 20.78 -25.57 0.61
N MET A 897 19.91 -24.56 0.51
CA MET A 897 20.31 -23.16 0.67
C MET A 897 20.81 -22.86 2.09
N VAL A 898 20.05 -23.30 3.11
CA VAL A 898 20.38 -23.03 4.51
C VAL A 898 21.68 -23.71 4.92
N ALA A 899 21.87 -24.98 4.58
CA ALA A 899 23.09 -25.75 4.89
C ALA A 899 24.32 -25.14 4.22
N LEU A 900 24.21 -24.75 2.95
CA LEU A 900 25.27 -24.09 2.21
C LEU A 900 25.61 -22.74 2.82
N ARG A 901 24.60 -21.93 3.08
CA ARG A 901 24.75 -20.61 3.69
C ARG A 901 25.44 -20.67 5.04
N TRP A 902 25.10 -21.68 5.84
CA TRP A 902 25.73 -21.92 7.14
C TRP A 902 27.19 -22.32 6.97
N SER A 903 27.45 -23.30 6.15
CA SER A 903 28.81 -23.88 5.99
C SER A 903 29.81 -22.90 5.39
N LEU A 904 29.34 -21.99 4.51
CA LEU A 904 30.18 -21.04 3.78
C LEU A 904 30.00 -19.60 4.26
N SER A 905 29.60 -19.39 5.51
CA SER A 905 29.36 -18.06 6.07
C SER A 905 30.54 -17.08 5.88
N HIS A 906 31.78 -17.60 5.95
CA HIS A 906 33.01 -16.82 5.74
C HIS A 906 33.16 -16.31 4.30
N LEU A 907 32.73 -17.09 3.29
CA LEU A 907 32.78 -16.70 1.87
C LEU A 907 31.77 -15.62 1.55
N PHE A 908 30.61 -15.64 2.20
CA PHE A 908 29.50 -14.73 1.93
C PHE A 908 29.57 -13.41 2.74
N LEU A 909 30.45 -13.33 3.73
CA LEU A 909 30.52 -12.19 4.65
C LEU A 909 30.72 -10.87 3.90
N ASN A 910 29.80 -9.92 4.07
CA ASN A 910 29.75 -8.63 3.42
C ASN A 910 29.73 -8.68 1.88
N ARG A 911 29.45 -9.85 1.29
CA ARG A 911 29.38 -10.03 -0.16
C ARG A 911 27.95 -9.94 -0.66
N ARG A 912 27.78 -9.56 -1.90
CA ARG A 912 26.54 -9.65 -2.67
C ARG A 912 26.37 -11.06 -3.19
N THR A 913 25.18 -11.66 -3.02
CA THR A 913 24.91 -13.03 -3.45
C THR A 913 23.63 -13.11 -4.25
N LEU A 914 23.68 -13.74 -5.41
CA LEU A 914 22.53 -14.07 -6.23
C LEU A 914 22.26 -15.56 -6.10
N TRP A 915 21.13 -15.91 -5.48
CA TRP A 915 20.68 -17.28 -5.28
C TRP A 915 19.70 -17.67 -6.37
N TRP A 916 20.03 -18.66 -7.13
CA TRP A 916 19.23 -19.20 -8.23
C TRP A 916 18.56 -20.49 -7.78
N VAL A 917 17.22 -20.48 -7.71
CA VAL A 917 16.39 -21.55 -7.15
C VAL A 917 15.28 -21.88 -8.13
N ASP A 918 15.04 -23.13 -8.40
CA ASP A 918 13.99 -23.57 -9.34
C ASP A 918 12.68 -23.93 -8.63
N ASN A 919 12.70 -24.20 -7.34
CA ASN A 919 11.51 -24.46 -6.54
C ASN A 919 10.83 -23.16 -6.09
N ASP A 920 9.65 -22.87 -6.64
CA ASP A 920 8.90 -21.65 -6.32
C ASP A 920 8.41 -21.60 -4.85
N ALA A 921 8.15 -22.75 -4.20
CA ALA A 921 7.72 -22.74 -2.79
C ALA A 921 8.88 -22.34 -1.87
N ALA A 922 10.10 -22.88 -2.07
CA ALA A 922 11.30 -22.50 -1.35
C ALA A 922 11.67 -21.03 -1.61
N ARG A 923 11.68 -20.63 -2.87
CA ARG A 923 11.95 -19.27 -3.32
C ARG A 923 11.01 -18.23 -2.70
N TYR A 924 9.69 -18.43 -2.81
CA TYR A 924 8.71 -17.49 -2.24
C TYR A 924 8.67 -17.50 -0.73
N ALA A 925 9.01 -18.61 -0.04
CA ALA A 925 9.14 -18.64 1.41
C ALA A 925 10.24 -17.66 1.87
N LEU A 926 11.38 -17.64 1.20
CA LEU A 926 12.47 -16.69 1.49
C LEU A 926 12.09 -15.26 1.08
N ILE A 927 11.52 -15.04 -0.12
CA ILE A 927 11.12 -13.70 -0.58
C ILE A 927 10.07 -13.08 0.33
N LYS A 928 9.10 -13.86 0.80
CA LYS A 928 8.04 -13.41 1.71
C LYS A 928 8.46 -13.39 3.18
N GLY A 929 9.55 -14.08 3.55
CA GLY A 929 10.01 -14.23 4.93
C GLY A 929 9.12 -15.10 5.80
N VAL A 930 8.12 -15.81 5.25
CA VAL A 930 7.16 -16.64 5.98
C VAL A 930 6.74 -17.86 5.16
N SER A 931 6.36 -18.93 5.85
CA SER A 931 5.74 -20.10 5.26
C SER A 931 4.67 -20.67 6.20
N PRO A 932 3.59 -21.26 5.69
CA PRO A 932 2.60 -21.97 6.51
C PRO A 932 3.13 -23.31 7.06
N SER A 933 4.10 -23.93 6.39
CA SER A 933 4.75 -25.16 6.87
C SER A 933 5.69 -24.85 8.02
N LEU A 934 5.59 -25.61 9.11
CA LEU A 934 6.42 -25.44 10.31
C LEU A 934 7.93 -25.61 9.99
N VAL A 935 8.28 -26.64 9.23
CA VAL A 935 9.66 -26.91 8.82
C VAL A 935 10.19 -25.79 7.93
N MET A 936 9.44 -25.40 6.90
CA MET A 936 9.84 -24.31 6.01
C MET A 936 9.98 -22.97 6.76
N LYS A 937 9.10 -22.69 7.72
CA LYS A 937 9.18 -21.49 8.56
C LYS A 937 10.48 -21.45 9.37
N GLN A 938 10.88 -22.60 9.96
CA GLN A 938 12.13 -22.69 10.71
C GLN A 938 13.36 -22.54 9.80
N LEU A 939 13.35 -23.16 8.63
CA LEU A 939 14.42 -23.00 7.65
C LEU A 939 14.55 -21.53 7.19
N VAL A 940 13.44 -20.84 6.95
CA VAL A 940 13.44 -19.40 6.63
C VAL A 940 14.04 -18.58 7.78
N ARG A 941 13.65 -18.85 9.04
CA ARG A 941 14.24 -18.19 10.22
C ARG A 941 15.74 -18.40 10.30
N LEU A 942 16.22 -19.63 10.09
CA LEU A 942 17.64 -19.96 10.11
C LEU A 942 18.41 -19.26 8.99
N PHE A 943 17.87 -19.18 7.78
CA PHE A 943 18.49 -18.43 6.69
C PHE A 943 18.68 -16.94 7.08
N TYR A 944 17.63 -16.31 7.58
CA TYR A 944 17.69 -14.91 7.98
C TYR A 944 18.50 -14.66 9.26
N GLN A 945 18.58 -15.64 10.16
CA GLN A 945 19.49 -15.56 11.31
C GLN A 945 20.95 -15.37 10.84
N PHE A 946 21.36 -16.11 9.80
CA PHE A 946 22.69 -15.91 9.21
C PHE A 946 22.87 -14.57 8.53
N GLU A 947 21.83 -14.05 7.90
CA GLU A 947 21.87 -12.70 7.33
C GLU A 947 22.15 -11.63 8.42
N VAL A 948 21.72 -11.87 9.66
CA VAL A 948 21.99 -11.00 10.82
C VAL A 948 23.38 -11.22 11.38
N GLU A 949 23.75 -12.47 11.64
CA GLU A 949 25.00 -12.84 12.39
C GLU A 949 26.25 -12.75 11.52
N ALA A 950 26.15 -13.18 10.26
CA ALA A 950 27.21 -13.08 9.25
C ALA A 950 26.70 -12.27 8.05
N PRO A 951 26.74 -10.93 8.13
CA PRO A 951 26.14 -10.04 7.15
C PRO A 951 26.47 -10.40 5.70
N THR A 952 25.43 -10.59 4.88
CA THR A 952 25.54 -10.71 3.43
C THR A 952 24.39 -9.98 2.77
N TYR A 953 24.40 -9.83 1.46
CA TYR A 953 23.37 -9.14 0.70
C TYR A 953 22.76 -10.13 -0.29
N SER A 954 21.87 -10.98 0.23
CA SER A 954 21.23 -12.04 -0.56
C SER A 954 20.07 -11.53 -1.38
N TRP A 955 20.04 -11.95 -2.64
CA TRP A 955 18.92 -11.79 -3.55
C TRP A 955 18.53 -13.13 -4.15
N ILE A 956 17.23 -13.44 -4.20
CA ILE A 956 16.73 -14.75 -4.59
C ILE A 956 16.05 -14.63 -5.96
N GLU A 957 16.58 -15.38 -6.92
CA GLU A 957 16.11 -15.40 -8.30
C GLU A 957 15.62 -16.79 -8.71
N ARG A 958 14.90 -16.85 -9.82
CA ARG A 958 14.43 -18.12 -10.37
C ARG A 958 15.35 -18.63 -11.47
N ILE A 959 15.56 -19.95 -11.48
CA ILE A 959 16.15 -20.67 -12.59
C ILE A 959 15.17 -21.76 -13.06
N PRO A 960 15.03 -22.03 -14.37
CA PRO A 960 14.34 -23.24 -14.84
C PRO A 960 15.13 -24.49 -14.46
N SER A 961 14.46 -25.56 -14.02
CA SER A 961 15.12 -26.81 -13.54
C SER A 961 16.10 -27.36 -14.57
N SER A 962 15.71 -27.42 -15.81
CA SER A 962 16.56 -27.91 -16.93
C SER A 962 17.76 -27.00 -17.26
N SER A 963 17.81 -25.79 -16.73
CA SER A 963 18.94 -24.86 -16.85
C SER A 963 19.81 -24.86 -15.59
N ASN A 964 19.40 -25.54 -14.49
CA ASN A 964 20.05 -25.50 -13.20
C ASN A 964 21.34 -26.36 -13.23
N PRO A 965 22.53 -25.76 -13.06
CA PRO A 965 23.77 -26.55 -13.00
C PRO A 965 23.88 -27.40 -11.72
N ALA A 966 23.01 -27.18 -10.72
CA ALA A 966 23.01 -27.96 -9.48
C ALA A 966 22.14 -29.25 -9.57
N ASP A 967 21.34 -29.45 -10.63
CA ASP A 967 20.47 -30.62 -10.79
C ASP A 967 21.27 -31.93 -10.84
N GLY A 968 22.37 -32.02 -11.63
CA GLY A 968 23.24 -33.19 -11.64
C GLY A 968 23.86 -33.52 -10.27
N PRO A 969 24.49 -32.57 -9.59
CA PRO A 969 24.97 -32.71 -8.24
C PRO A 969 23.95 -33.19 -7.23
N SER A 970 22.70 -32.71 -7.26
CA SER A 970 21.64 -33.14 -6.33
C SER A 970 21.21 -34.57 -6.53
N ARG A 971 21.38 -35.11 -7.75
CA ARG A 971 21.14 -36.53 -8.10
C ARG A 971 22.37 -37.41 -7.99
N GLY A 972 23.44 -36.93 -7.35
CA GLY A 972 24.71 -37.66 -7.19
C GLY A 972 25.55 -37.82 -8.45
N SER A 973 25.27 -37.03 -9.50
CA SER A 973 25.96 -37.07 -10.79
C SER A 973 26.61 -35.72 -11.13
N PRO A 974 27.65 -35.27 -10.37
CA PRO A 974 28.24 -33.94 -10.56
C PRO A 974 29.19 -33.80 -11.77
N GLN A 975 29.47 -34.87 -12.52
CA GLN A 975 30.58 -34.95 -13.49
C GLN A 975 30.39 -33.95 -14.64
N GLU A 976 29.18 -33.80 -15.16
CA GLU A 976 28.91 -32.88 -16.25
C GLU A 976 29.05 -31.41 -15.79
N THR A 977 28.58 -31.10 -14.59
CA THR A 977 28.73 -29.78 -13.97
C THR A 977 30.19 -29.46 -13.67
N MET A 978 30.94 -30.40 -13.15
CA MET A 978 32.37 -30.23 -12.91
C MET A 978 33.12 -29.95 -14.22
N LYS A 979 32.83 -30.71 -15.29
CA LYS A 979 33.39 -30.49 -16.63
C LYS A 979 33.01 -29.12 -17.17
N LEU A 980 31.77 -28.71 -17.00
CA LEU A 980 31.26 -27.38 -17.42
C LEU A 980 32.02 -26.24 -16.76
N LEU A 981 32.39 -26.40 -15.50
CA LEU A 981 33.08 -25.39 -14.69
C LEU A 981 34.60 -25.51 -14.73
N GLY A 982 35.15 -26.59 -15.31
CA GLY A 982 36.59 -26.84 -15.37
C GLY A 982 37.22 -27.22 -14.01
N ILE A 983 36.43 -27.79 -13.10
CA ILE A 983 36.87 -28.21 -11.78
C ILE A 983 37.02 -29.74 -11.68
N SER A 984 38.01 -30.16 -10.85
CA SER A 984 38.36 -31.58 -10.73
C SER A 984 37.80 -32.23 -9.47
N LYS A 985 37.26 -31.44 -8.52
CA LYS A 985 36.78 -31.97 -7.24
C LYS A 985 35.36 -31.51 -6.96
N CYS A 986 34.52 -32.45 -6.52
CA CYS A 986 33.21 -32.18 -5.95
C CYS A 986 33.35 -32.26 -4.43
N GLU A 987 32.87 -31.25 -3.72
CA GLU A 987 32.83 -31.19 -2.26
C GLU A 987 31.57 -31.86 -1.72
N THR A 988 31.61 -32.32 -0.49
CA THR A 988 30.46 -32.91 0.18
C THR A 988 29.76 -31.82 1.02
N PHE A 989 28.44 -31.84 1.02
CA PHE A 989 27.67 -30.94 1.89
C PHE A 989 28.06 -31.16 3.34
N SER A 990 28.32 -30.06 4.05
CA SER A 990 28.55 -30.07 5.49
C SER A 990 27.21 -29.83 6.20
N HIS A 991 26.99 -30.57 7.28
CA HIS A 991 25.79 -30.45 8.11
C HIS A 991 26.25 -30.08 9.54
N PRO A 992 26.47 -28.79 9.84
CA PRO A 992 26.89 -28.36 11.17
C PRO A 992 25.95 -28.88 12.26
N SER A 993 26.51 -29.44 13.33
CA SER A 993 25.71 -30.06 14.40
C SER A 993 24.67 -29.09 14.98
N GLU A 994 25.06 -27.85 15.19
CA GLU A 994 24.15 -26.81 15.69
C GLU A 994 22.94 -26.57 14.75
N LEU A 995 23.13 -26.59 13.43
CA LEU A 995 22.04 -26.48 12.46
C LEU A 995 21.09 -27.67 12.58
N VAL A 996 21.63 -28.86 12.62
CA VAL A 996 20.87 -30.11 12.73
C VAL A 996 20.09 -30.13 14.05
N GLU A 997 20.73 -29.83 15.18
CA GLU A 997 20.10 -29.75 16.50
C GLU A 997 18.93 -28.76 16.54
N LYS A 998 19.10 -27.55 15.99
CA LYS A 998 18.03 -26.55 15.90
C LYS A 998 16.82 -27.04 15.06
N LEU A 999 17.07 -27.86 14.04
CA LEU A 999 16.00 -28.43 13.21
C LEU A 999 15.34 -29.64 13.85
N LEU A 1000 16.09 -30.42 14.65
CA LEU A 1000 15.54 -31.54 15.40
C LEU A 1000 14.73 -31.09 16.63
N ALA A 1001 15.03 -29.94 17.19
CA ALA A 1001 14.30 -29.34 18.31
C ALA A 1001 12.86 -28.89 17.97
N LEU A 1002 12.46 -28.92 16.68
CA LEU A 1002 11.07 -28.70 16.24
C LEU A 1002 10.15 -29.81 16.75
#